data_c6c2b0d0588369d1dd18eafa89a43ed1
#
_entry.id   c6c2b0d0588369d1dd18eafa89a43ed1
#
_cell.length_a   1.000
_cell.length_b   1.000
_cell.length_c   1.000
_cell.angle_alpha   90.00
_cell.angle_beta   90.00
_cell.angle_gamma   90.00
#
_symmetry.space_group_name_H-M   'P 1'
#
loop_
_entity.id
_entity.type
_entity.pdbx_description
1 polymer ?
#
loop_
_entity_poly.entity_id
_entity_poly.type
_entity_poly.pdbx_seq_one_letter_code
_entity_poly.pdbx_strand_id
1 'polypeptide(L)'
;MGRLLSTGAAGLSLALMLSTGCSGDSDSMGSGGIGGIGGNGGTGGQISPDCGDRTRDATEACDDGNQTDGDGCSADCMMIEGGYRCPTVGVLCVAIVCGDSRIDPPETCDDGNATGGDGCSATCERVDGWSCPLAGVACAATECGDGIVAGFEQCDDGDAMPGDGCSNECQLEDGNKCDTPGADCVPIQCGDGIREGTEQCDDGNATPFDGCDATCKNEPDCEGGVCQAVCGDGVILPGTSEACDDGNTNDGDGCSSSCQEEEGFACVLSPVDLGDELSIPVIYRDFRSNDTADPLPTTFSLDFNNPDDSNGGIAFDITADQLDAEGKPGLSGENPYVYGSNEGPPHSAASFEQWYRTSPTLEPTGNLQVVGELVLPNIGANVYEFDSLDFPPGFFPLDEPALAPFAWPAEPTYGETLFVPSGGTDFRNFGFTTEVHYFFVYQGDEVLTFSGDDDLWVFVDGFLCLDVGGLHPRVTDVMSFANPADAGSATQETIVTDCKARLTSDAVYEVAIFHAERHTGASNFRLTLDGFVTEISTCDYTCGDGIATRFEFCDDGPGQNTGAYGHCLPDCSGLGPYCGDGSVDAGFEECDDGDNLGGPGGCNPDCTEGPTCGDGIRQPELGEGCDAGPDNGIPGSGCSATCEVVVE
;
A
#
# COMPACT_ATOMS: atom_id res chain seq x y z
N MET A 1 -46.99 -26.95 -42.77
CA MET A 1 -47.39 -25.78 -43.56
C MET A 1 -46.80 -24.60 -42.83
N GLY A 2 -45.80 -23.94 -43.16
CA GLY A 2 -45.25 -23.60 -44.45
C GLY A 2 -44.77 -22.16 -44.38
N ARG A 3 -43.46 -21.99 -44.54
CA ARG A 3 -42.79 -20.83 -45.15
C ARG A 3 -42.72 -19.51 -44.37
N LEU A 4 -41.68 -18.69 -44.42
CA LEU A 4 -40.37 -18.65 -45.13
C LEU A 4 -39.63 -17.41 -44.60
N LEU A 5 -38.35 -17.56 -44.37
CA LEU A 5 -37.23 -16.73 -44.77
C LEU A 5 -37.33 -15.20 -44.84
N SER A 6 -36.45 -14.49 -44.15
CA SER A 6 -35.58 -13.57 -44.89
C SER A 6 -34.27 -13.33 -44.17
N THR A 7 -33.24 -13.51 -44.90
CA THR A 7 -31.81 -13.33 -44.69
C THR A 7 -31.43 -11.84 -44.69
N GLY A 8 -30.47 -11.47 -43.88
CA GLY A 8 -29.75 -10.21 -43.99
C GLY A 8 -28.34 -10.34 -43.43
N ALA A 9 -27.44 -10.69 -44.31
CA ALA A 9 -25.99 -10.68 -44.05
C ALA A 9 -25.39 -9.32 -44.40
N ALA A 10 -24.54 -8.80 -43.56
CA ALA A 10 -23.44 -7.87 -43.88
C ALA A 10 -22.67 -7.67 -42.58
N GLY A 11 -21.38 -7.77 -42.45
CA GLY A 11 -20.31 -7.71 -43.41
C GLY A 11 -19.07 -7.51 -42.54
N LEU A 12 -18.23 -8.53 -42.45
CA LEU A 12 -16.94 -8.51 -41.80
C LEU A 12 -16.04 -7.53 -42.56
N SER A 13 -15.40 -6.59 -41.85
CA SER A 13 -14.21 -5.89 -42.38
C SER A 13 -13.09 -6.00 -41.37
N LEU A 14 -12.28 -6.98 -41.63
CA LEU A 14 -10.96 -7.21 -41.07
C LEU A 14 -10.00 -6.17 -41.68
N ALA A 15 -9.49 -5.24 -40.88
CA ALA A 15 -8.39 -4.36 -41.29
C ALA A 15 -7.10 -4.86 -40.64
N LEU A 16 -6.36 -5.63 -41.40
CA LEU A 16 -4.98 -6.00 -41.16
C LEU A 16 -4.11 -4.77 -41.43
N MET A 17 -3.44 -4.21 -40.41
CA MET A 17 -2.34 -3.27 -40.62
C MET A 17 -1.02 -3.98 -40.31
N LEU A 18 -0.29 -4.25 -41.38
CA LEU A 18 1.10 -4.70 -41.36
C LEU A 18 2.00 -3.61 -40.78
N SER A 19 2.84 -4.03 -39.85
CA SER A 19 4.07 -3.33 -39.47
C SER A 19 5.06 -3.35 -40.63
N THR A 20 5.47 -2.19 -41.08
CA THR A 20 6.73 -2.02 -41.83
C THR A 20 7.65 -1.14 -41.02
N GLY A 21 8.77 -1.73 -40.63
CA GLY A 21 9.90 -1.01 -40.06
C GLY A 21 10.54 -0.09 -41.11
N CYS A 22 11.05 1.04 -40.65
CA CYS A 22 12.05 1.83 -41.38
C CYS A 22 13.26 1.99 -40.47
N SER A 23 14.29 1.27 -40.83
CA SER A 23 15.67 1.62 -40.58
C SER A 23 16.15 2.53 -41.74
N GLY A 24 17.07 3.39 -41.44
CA GLY A 24 17.78 4.20 -42.46
C GLY A 24 17.90 5.62 -41.96
N ASP A 25 18.93 6.09 -41.79
CA ASP A 25 20.22 6.34 -42.38
C ASP A 25 20.59 7.79 -42.08
N SER A 26 21.77 7.94 -41.61
CA SER A 26 22.55 9.17 -41.58
C SER A 26 22.57 9.84 -42.96
N ASP A 27 22.18 11.08 -43.02
CA ASP A 27 22.62 11.93 -44.09
C ASP A 27 23.09 13.29 -43.56
N SER A 28 24.37 13.43 -43.61
CA SER A 28 25.10 14.70 -43.64
C SER A 28 24.78 15.42 -44.93
N MET A 29 24.28 16.63 -44.82
CA MET A 29 24.39 17.65 -45.86
C MET A 29 24.57 18.97 -45.14
N GLY A 30 25.58 19.67 -45.29
CA GLY A 30 26.16 20.09 -46.53
C GLY A 30 26.14 21.61 -46.49
N SER A 31 27.27 22.16 -46.28
CA SER A 31 27.70 23.52 -46.46
C SER A 31 26.91 24.29 -47.56
N GLY A 32 26.35 25.40 -47.16
CA GLY A 32 25.87 26.43 -48.06
C GLY A 32 26.47 27.76 -47.64
N GLY A 33 27.65 28.02 -48.13
CA GLY A 33 28.26 29.33 -48.02
C GLY A 33 27.53 30.38 -48.87
N ILE A 34 27.26 31.51 -48.28
CA ILE A 34 27.02 32.76 -49.04
C ILE A 34 28.01 33.80 -48.58
N GLY A 35 28.65 34.34 -49.57
CA GLY A 35 29.77 35.20 -49.61
C GLY A 35 29.71 36.48 -48.79
N GLY A 36 30.89 36.91 -48.51
CA GLY A 36 31.23 38.07 -47.78
C GLY A 36 30.76 39.39 -48.38
N ILE A 37 30.56 40.30 -47.49
CA ILE A 37 30.84 41.70 -47.75
C ILE A 37 31.69 42.23 -46.58
N GLY A 38 32.84 42.74 -46.90
CA GLY A 38 33.75 43.35 -45.94
C GLY A 38 33.19 44.64 -45.34
N GLY A 39 33.52 44.86 -44.10
CA GLY A 39 33.30 46.10 -43.38
C GLY A 39 34.23 46.16 -42.19
N ASN A 40 35.28 46.86 -42.32
CA ASN A 40 36.27 47.27 -41.33
C ASN A 40 35.66 47.65 -39.97
N GLY A 41 36.34 47.30 -38.92
CA GLY A 41 36.19 47.87 -37.59
C GLY A 41 36.24 46.87 -36.47
N GLY A 42 37.22 45.96 -36.44
CA GLY A 42 37.53 45.20 -35.22
C GLY A 42 38.38 46.14 -34.33
N THR A 43 37.79 46.45 -33.16
CA THR A 43 38.64 46.65 -32.00
C THR A 43 39.06 45.24 -31.59
N GLY A 44 40.30 44.93 -31.95
CA GLY A 44 40.98 43.77 -31.42
C GLY A 44 40.90 43.85 -29.87
N GLY A 45 40.31 42.88 -29.22
CA GLY A 45 40.57 42.67 -27.80
C GLY A 45 42.10 42.64 -27.68
N GLN A 46 42.62 43.49 -26.86
CA GLN A 46 44.01 43.36 -26.49
C GLN A 46 44.08 42.08 -25.69
N ILE A 47 44.72 41.07 -26.28
CA ILE A 47 45.25 39.96 -25.54
C ILE A 47 46.06 40.56 -24.42
N SER A 48 45.78 40.27 -23.16
CA SER A 48 46.66 40.69 -22.08
C SER A 48 48.04 40.16 -22.43
N PRO A 49 49.07 41.06 -22.50
CA PRO A 49 50.39 40.64 -22.96
C PRO A 49 51.01 39.56 -22.07
N ASP A 50 50.42 39.31 -20.92
CA ASP A 50 50.92 38.44 -19.89
C ASP A 50 50.00 37.20 -19.66
N CYS A 51 48.90 37.06 -20.45
CA CYS A 51 48.00 35.89 -20.40
C CYS A 51 48.76 34.58 -20.58
N GLY A 52 48.58 33.64 -19.66
CA GLY A 52 49.26 32.35 -19.63
C GLY A 52 50.64 32.38 -18.94
N ASP A 53 51.00 33.46 -18.29
CA ASP A 53 52.27 33.61 -17.58
C ASP A 53 52.22 33.06 -16.12
N ARG A 54 51.03 32.55 -15.69
CA ARG A 54 50.75 32.02 -14.36
C ARG A 54 50.56 33.08 -13.29
N THR A 55 50.26 34.29 -13.68
CA THR A 55 49.98 35.39 -12.77
C THR A 55 48.71 36.09 -13.23
N ARG A 56 47.66 36.05 -12.45
CA ARG A 56 46.41 36.72 -12.80
C ARG A 56 46.56 38.22 -12.61
N ASP A 57 46.61 38.99 -13.69
CA ASP A 57 46.62 40.43 -13.68
C ASP A 57 45.23 41.05 -13.50
N ALA A 58 45.17 42.32 -13.10
CA ALA A 58 43.91 43.02 -12.81
C ALA A 58 42.96 43.13 -14.05
N THR A 59 43.43 42.79 -15.23
CA THR A 59 42.66 42.78 -16.48
C THR A 59 42.27 41.39 -16.93
N GLU A 60 42.60 40.37 -16.17
CA GLU A 60 42.34 38.97 -16.49
C GLU A 60 41.27 38.41 -15.58
N ALA A 61 40.33 37.67 -16.17
CA ALA A 61 39.33 36.90 -15.44
C ALA A 61 39.90 35.59 -14.87
N CYS A 62 40.86 34.99 -15.58
CA CYS A 62 41.59 33.79 -15.19
C CYS A 62 43.00 33.78 -15.81
N ASP A 63 43.90 32.97 -15.30
CA ASP A 63 45.17 32.57 -15.91
C ASP A 63 45.46 31.12 -15.48
N ASP A 64 45.45 30.19 -16.41
CA ASP A 64 45.67 28.76 -16.17
C ASP A 64 47.08 28.31 -16.58
N GLY A 65 47.92 29.29 -16.97
CA GLY A 65 49.32 29.09 -17.34
C GLY A 65 49.55 28.72 -18.79
N ASN A 66 48.55 28.96 -19.66
CA ASN A 66 48.65 28.76 -21.09
C ASN A 66 47.69 29.70 -21.87
N GLN A 67 47.67 29.65 -23.19
CA GLN A 67 46.81 30.42 -24.06
C GLN A 67 45.99 29.50 -24.98
N THR A 68 45.39 28.47 -24.43
CA THR A 68 44.60 27.47 -25.17
C THR A 68 43.14 27.63 -24.81
N ASP A 69 42.23 27.72 -25.77
CA ASP A 69 40.79 27.67 -25.52
C ASP A 69 40.34 26.23 -25.28
N GLY A 70 39.33 26.03 -24.39
CA GLY A 70 38.67 24.75 -24.16
C GLY A 70 39.23 23.95 -22.97
N ASP A 71 40.10 24.56 -22.18
CA ASP A 71 40.69 23.95 -20.97
C ASP A 71 40.35 24.73 -19.69
N GLY A 72 39.40 25.68 -19.84
CA GLY A 72 38.74 26.37 -18.76
C GLY A 72 39.03 27.84 -18.62
N CYS A 73 40.13 28.34 -19.22
CA CYS A 73 40.39 29.75 -19.34
C CYS A 73 40.52 30.12 -20.83
N SER A 74 39.83 31.15 -21.27
CA SER A 74 39.93 31.59 -22.67
C SER A 74 41.36 32.01 -23.04
N ALA A 75 41.78 31.78 -24.29
CA ALA A 75 43.15 32.10 -24.78
C ALA A 75 43.56 33.57 -24.64
N ASP A 76 42.63 34.46 -24.33
CA ASP A 76 42.88 35.89 -24.05
C ASP A 76 42.77 36.21 -22.54
N CYS A 77 42.56 35.22 -21.68
CA CYS A 77 42.38 35.30 -20.23
C CYS A 77 41.23 36.21 -19.75
N MET A 78 40.30 36.55 -20.67
CA MET A 78 39.23 37.50 -20.38
C MET A 78 37.98 36.85 -19.78
N MET A 79 37.85 35.50 -19.84
CA MET A 79 36.70 34.78 -19.30
C MET A 79 37.08 33.37 -18.88
N ILE A 80 36.47 32.92 -17.79
CA ILE A 80 36.41 31.48 -17.43
C ILE A 80 35.41 30.84 -18.40
N GLU A 81 35.81 29.76 -19.04
CA GLU A 81 34.95 29.03 -19.99
C GLU A 81 33.84 28.30 -19.27
N GLY A 82 32.65 28.23 -19.89
CA GLY A 82 31.50 27.57 -19.28
C GLY A 82 31.76 26.10 -18.93
N GLY A 83 31.39 25.70 -17.72
CA GLY A 83 31.62 24.35 -17.19
C GLY A 83 33.00 24.15 -16.55
N TYR A 84 33.72 25.25 -16.26
CA TYR A 84 34.99 25.20 -15.56
C TYR A 84 35.03 26.21 -14.41
N ARG A 85 35.88 25.92 -13.41
CA ARG A 85 36.30 26.86 -12.35
C ARG A 85 37.80 26.89 -12.28
N CYS A 86 38.35 28.05 -11.98
CA CYS A 86 39.80 28.30 -11.91
C CYS A 86 40.20 28.68 -10.46
N PRO A 87 40.24 27.72 -9.50
CA PRO A 87 40.46 28.00 -8.08
C PRO A 87 41.90 28.43 -7.77
N THR A 88 42.85 28.13 -8.66
CA THR A 88 44.27 28.44 -8.44
C THR A 88 44.89 29.06 -9.69
N VAL A 89 45.40 30.24 -9.54
CA VAL A 89 46.09 30.98 -10.63
C VAL A 89 47.29 30.23 -11.14
N GLY A 90 47.49 30.17 -12.46
CA GLY A 90 48.63 29.53 -13.11
C GLY A 90 48.57 27.98 -13.13
N VAL A 91 47.43 27.43 -12.81
CA VAL A 91 47.14 25.98 -12.90
C VAL A 91 45.89 25.81 -13.75
N LEU A 92 45.86 24.75 -14.57
CA LEU A 92 44.68 24.42 -15.40
C LEU A 92 43.41 24.50 -14.59
N CYS A 93 42.38 25.07 -15.15
CA CYS A 93 41.06 25.12 -14.56
C CYS A 93 40.47 23.73 -14.40
N VAL A 94 39.59 23.56 -13.45
CA VAL A 94 38.93 22.27 -13.12
C VAL A 94 37.52 22.28 -13.70
N ALA A 95 37.14 21.22 -14.39
CA ALA A 95 35.77 21.07 -14.84
C ALA A 95 34.81 21.03 -13.64
N ILE A 96 33.68 21.70 -13.73
CA ILE A 96 32.57 21.59 -12.80
C ILE A 96 31.93 20.22 -13.04
N VAL A 97 31.81 19.40 -12.01
CA VAL A 97 31.30 18.04 -12.10
C VAL A 97 30.21 17.87 -11.04
N CYS A 98 28.99 17.72 -11.49
CA CYS A 98 27.87 17.41 -10.62
C CYS A 98 28.15 16.11 -9.81
N GLY A 99 27.93 16.16 -8.49
CA GLY A 99 28.19 15.06 -7.58
C GLY A 99 29.60 15.07 -6.99
N ASP A 100 30.34 16.20 -7.06
CA ASP A 100 31.67 16.33 -6.46
C ASP A 100 31.62 16.88 -5.02
N SER A 101 30.44 17.00 -4.45
CA SER A 101 30.14 17.56 -3.13
C SER A 101 30.45 19.05 -3.01
N ARG A 102 30.29 19.81 -4.07
CA ARG A 102 30.48 21.27 -4.12
C ARG A 102 29.46 21.90 -5.06
N ILE A 103 28.87 22.97 -4.63
CA ILE A 103 27.99 23.76 -5.49
C ILE A 103 28.84 24.82 -6.21
N ASP A 104 29.18 24.60 -7.48
CA ASP A 104 29.91 25.53 -8.32
C ASP A 104 28.94 26.13 -9.38
N PRO A 105 28.81 27.44 -9.53
CA PRO A 105 27.89 28.02 -10.52
C PRO A 105 28.12 27.47 -11.95
N PRO A 106 27.08 26.99 -12.68
CA PRO A 106 25.65 27.27 -12.48
C PRO A 106 24.85 26.25 -11.64
N GLU A 107 25.49 25.36 -10.92
CA GLU A 107 24.80 24.40 -10.07
C GLU A 107 23.96 25.11 -9.00
N THR A 108 22.79 24.56 -8.71
CA THR A 108 21.87 25.03 -7.65
C THR A 108 21.74 24.04 -6.48
N CYS A 109 22.30 22.86 -6.64
CA CYS A 109 22.48 21.82 -5.63
C CYS A 109 23.66 20.93 -6.01
N ASP A 110 24.21 20.19 -5.06
CA ASP A 110 25.09 19.04 -5.24
C ASP A 110 24.96 18.16 -4.00
N ASP A 111 24.39 16.99 -4.14
CA ASP A 111 24.12 16.04 -3.05
C ASP A 111 25.20 14.97 -2.90
N GLY A 112 26.32 15.13 -3.62
CA GLY A 112 27.47 14.23 -3.58
C GLY A 112 27.40 13.10 -4.59
N ASN A 113 26.35 13.07 -5.46
CA ASN A 113 26.23 12.07 -6.52
C ASN A 113 25.67 12.72 -7.81
N ALA A 114 25.66 11.99 -8.92
CA ALA A 114 25.10 12.44 -10.20
C ALA A 114 23.85 11.63 -10.58
N THR A 115 23.16 11.03 -9.60
CA THR A 115 21.91 10.31 -9.78
C THR A 115 20.76 11.30 -9.61
N GLY A 116 19.80 11.33 -10.46
CA GLY A 116 18.64 12.21 -10.26
C GLY A 116 17.48 11.45 -9.63
N GLY A 117 16.57 12.19 -8.97
CA GLY A 117 15.39 11.63 -8.30
C GLY A 117 15.43 11.71 -6.77
N ASP A 118 16.52 12.22 -6.22
CA ASP A 118 16.83 12.38 -4.81
C ASP A 118 16.94 13.87 -4.40
N GLY A 119 16.30 14.74 -5.18
CA GLY A 119 16.18 16.18 -4.92
C GLY A 119 17.19 17.03 -5.66
N CYS A 120 18.31 16.48 -6.10
CA CYS A 120 19.24 17.11 -7.01
C CYS A 120 19.26 16.36 -8.35
N SER A 121 19.10 17.08 -9.46
CA SER A 121 19.11 16.44 -10.78
C SER A 121 20.52 16.00 -11.17
N ALA A 122 20.64 15.09 -12.13
CA ALA A 122 21.94 14.68 -12.68
C ALA A 122 22.75 15.84 -13.34
N THR A 123 22.16 17.03 -13.43
CA THR A 123 22.78 18.26 -13.88
C THR A 123 22.95 19.29 -12.77
N CYS A 124 22.81 18.87 -11.52
CA CYS A 124 22.89 19.70 -10.31
C CYS A 124 21.94 20.91 -10.32
N GLU A 125 20.73 20.67 -10.81
CA GLU A 125 19.61 21.59 -10.68
C GLU A 125 18.67 21.06 -9.59
N ARG A 126 18.33 21.90 -8.60
CA ARG A 126 17.41 21.52 -7.52
C ARG A 126 16.04 21.18 -8.10
N VAL A 127 15.49 20.07 -7.66
CA VAL A 127 14.14 19.61 -8.00
C VAL A 127 13.13 20.32 -7.09
N ASP A 128 12.00 20.76 -7.66
CA ASP A 128 10.91 21.36 -6.87
C ASP A 128 10.40 20.35 -5.83
N GLY A 129 10.03 20.83 -4.64
CA GLY A 129 9.61 19.99 -3.52
C GLY A 129 10.77 19.43 -2.68
N TRP A 130 12.02 19.84 -2.98
CA TRP A 130 13.19 19.38 -2.24
C TRP A 130 14.03 20.55 -1.72
N SER A 131 14.57 20.37 -0.52
CA SER A 131 15.54 21.27 0.10
C SER A 131 16.91 20.61 0.11
N CYS A 132 17.92 21.29 -0.43
CA CYS A 132 19.32 20.83 -0.48
C CYS A 132 20.19 21.84 0.29
N PRO A 133 20.20 21.81 1.63
CA PRO A 133 20.83 22.86 2.43
C PRO A 133 22.36 22.80 2.41
N LEU A 134 22.95 21.66 2.08
CA LEU A 134 24.40 21.45 2.17
C LEU A 134 24.92 20.74 0.92
N ALA A 135 26.05 21.20 0.40
CA ALA A 135 26.76 20.51 -0.67
C ALA A 135 27.32 19.16 -0.19
N GLY A 136 27.09 18.11 -0.96
CA GLY A 136 27.56 16.75 -0.65
C GLY A 136 26.70 15.99 0.37
N VAL A 137 25.55 16.52 0.71
CA VAL A 137 24.54 15.87 1.58
C VAL A 137 23.26 15.65 0.78
N ALA A 138 22.63 14.52 0.95
CA ALA A 138 21.35 14.21 0.31
C ALA A 138 20.32 15.31 0.60
N CYS A 139 19.53 15.65 -0.43
CA CYS A 139 18.45 16.61 -0.28
C CYS A 139 17.31 15.99 0.57
N ALA A 140 16.59 16.83 1.30
CA ALA A 140 15.39 16.42 2.04
C ALA A 140 14.13 16.91 1.31
N ALA A 141 13.04 16.12 1.34
CA ALA A 141 11.74 16.57 0.87
C ALA A 141 11.25 17.77 1.68
N THR A 142 10.45 18.63 1.05
CA THR A 142 9.78 19.75 1.73
C THR A 142 8.60 19.27 2.58
N GLU A 143 7.86 20.19 3.17
CA GLU A 143 6.82 19.84 4.14
C GLU A 143 5.58 19.25 3.45
N CYS A 144 5.00 18.20 4.02
CA CYS A 144 3.70 17.64 3.65
C CYS A 144 2.62 18.72 3.67
N GLY A 145 1.77 18.76 2.64
CA GLY A 145 0.70 19.75 2.47
C GLY A 145 1.11 21.00 1.69
N ASP A 146 2.24 20.99 1.00
CA ASP A 146 2.70 22.10 0.16
C ASP A 146 2.19 22.03 -1.30
N GLY A 147 1.50 20.94 -1.64
CA GLY A 147 0.94 20.69 -2.97
C GLY A 147 1.92 20.04 -3.95
N ILE A 148 3.05 19.52 -3.48
CA ILE A 148 4.10 18.91 -4.30
C ILE A 148 4.50 17.56 -3.70
N VAL A 149 4.25 16.48 -4.40
CA VAL A 149 4.69 15.13 -3.98
C VAL A 149 6.21 15.01 -4.19
N ALA A 150 6.97 14.89 -3.09
CA ALA A 150 8.43 14.81 -3.13
C ALA A 150 8.98 13.88 -2.02
N GLY A 151 10.14 13.29 -2.29
CA GLY A 151 10.78 12.38 -1.34
C GLY A 151 10.01 11.08 -1.15
N PHE A 152 9.62 10.81 0.08
CA PHE A 152 8.86 9.61 0.45
C PHE A 152 7.34 9.83 0.48
N GLU A 153 6.85 10.96 0.01
CA GLU A 153 5.43 11.24 -0.05
C GLU A 153 4.75 10.39 -1.12
N GLN A 154 3.66 9.76 -0.75
CA GLN A 154 2.79 9.03 -1.66
C GLN A 154 1.70 9.93 -2.25
N CYS A 155 1.34 10.98 -1.52
CA CYS A 155 0.34 11.97 -1.91
C CYS A 155 0.68 13.33 -1.31
N ASP A 156 0.11 14.38 -1.85
CA ASP A 156 0.01 15.72 -1.26
C ASP A 156 -1.25 16.38 -1.84
N ASP A 157 -2.25 16.62 -1.03
CA ASP A 157 -3.53 17.22 -1.43
C ASP A 157 -3.60 18.73 -1.15
N GLY A 158 -2.51 19.28 -0.63
CA GLY A 158 -2.34 20.71 -0.38
C GLY A 158 -2.62 21.12 1.05
N ASP A 159 -2.87 20.15 1.96
CA ASP A 159 -2.87 20.39 3.40
C ASP A 159 -2.36 19.15 4.18
N ALA A 160 -2.22 19.25 5.48
CA ALA A 160 -1.71 18.17 6.32
C ALA A 160 -2.82 17.66 7.30
N MET A 161 -4.07 17.60 6.84
CA MET A 161 -5.19 17.10 7.65
C MET A 161 -5.48 15.63 7.28
N PRO A 162 -5.47 14.70 8.22
CA PRO A 162 -5.80 13.31 7.93
C PRO A 162 -7.31 13.12 7.79
N GLY A 163 -7.74 12.14 6.96
CA GLY A 163 -9.12 11.71 6.80
C GLY A 163 -9.82 12.25 5.55
N ASP A 164 -9.07 12.82 4.61
CA ASP A 164 -9.54 13.32 3.31
C ASP A 164 -8.80 12.67 2.14
N GLY A 165 -8.02 11.64 2.44
CA GLY A 165 -7.37 10.74 1.49
C GLY A 165 -5.85 10.85 1.46
N CYS A 166 -5.25 11.88 2.07
CA CYS A 166 -3.81 11.98 2.31
C CYS A 166 -3.55 12.23 3.80
N SER A 167 -2.73 11.43 4.43
CA SER A 167 -2.43 11.58 5.85
C SER A 167 -1.54 12.79 6.14
N ASN A 168 -1.44 13.19 7.40
CA ASN A 168 -0.52 14.25 7.82
C ASN A 168 0.98 13.92 7.67
N GLU A 169 1.29 12.72 7.22
CA GLU A 169 2.63 12.24 6.86
C GLU A 169 2.77 12.03 5.35
N CYS A 170 1.82 12.56 4.57
CA CYS A 170 1.71 12.41 3.12
C CYS A 170 1.75 10.97 2.63
N GLN A 171 1.12 10.09 3.39
CA GLN A 171 0.84 8.72 2.97
C GLN A 171 -0.60 8.62 2.49
N LEU A 172 -0.81 7.90 1.41
CA LEU A 172 -2.14 7.68 0.85
C LEU A 172 -2.99 6.89 1.84
N GLU A 173 -4.18 7.40 2.17
CA GLU A 173 -5.10 6.73 3.08
C GLU A 173 -5.88 5.63 2.35
N ASP A 174 -6.14 4.53 3.05
CA ASP A 174 -6.86 3.38 2.50
C ASP A 174 -8.18 3.79 1.84
N GLY A 175 -8.46 3.20 0.67
CA GLY A 175 -9.67 3.48 -0.08
C GLY A 175 -9.67 4.79 -0.86
N ASN A 176 -8.51 5.42 -1.06
CA ASN A 176 -8.39 6.68 -1.78
C ASN A 176 -7.31 6.63 -2.86
N LYS A 177 -7.41 7.59 -3.81
CA LYS A 177 -6.37 7.93 -4.79
C LYS A 177 -6.22 9.44 -4.91
N CYS A 178 -4.99 9.89 -5.19
CA CYS A 178 -4.66 11.29 -5.37
C CYS A 178 -4.02 11.49 -6.75
N ASP A 179 -4.84 11.68 -7.78
CA ASP A 179 -4.39 11.77 -9.17
C ASP A 179 -3.61 13.06 -9.50
N THR A 180 -3.73 14.07 -8.68
CA THR A 180 -3.14 15.40 -8.95
C THR A 180 -2.63 16.02 -7.65
N PRO A 181 -1.31 16.24 -7.52
CA PRO A 181 -0.75 16.93 -6.36
C PRO A 181 -1.42 18.30 -6.10
N GLY A 182 -1.68 18.61 -4.84
CA GLY A 182 -2.34 19.84 -4.40
C GLY A 182 -3.84 19.88 -4.68
N ALA A 183 -4.47 18.74 -4.99
CA ALA A 183 -5.91 18.63 -5.17
C ALA A 183 -6.46 17.54 -4.26
N ASP A 184 -7.71 17.72 -3.79
CA ASP A 184 -8.43 16.78 -2.94
C ASP A 184 -8.33 15.36 -3.51
N CYS A 185 -7.98 14.37 -2.67
CA CYS A 185 -8.00 12.96 -3.02
C CYS A 185 -9.44 12.46 -3.21
N VAL A 186 -9.62 11.39 -3.94
CA VAL A 186 -10.96 10.85 -4.23
C VAL A 186 -11.02 9.37 -3.82
N PRO A 187 -12.19 8.91 -3.33
CA PRO A 187 -12.38 7.48 -3.05
C PRO A 187 -12.21 6.63 -4.31
N ILE A 188 -11.57 5.48 -4.16
CA ILE A 188 -11.51 4.41 -5.18
C ILE A 188 -12.79 3.57 -5.15
N GLN A 189 -12.99 2.74 -6.18
CA GLN A 189 -14.11 1.82 -6.23
C GLN A 189 -13.59 0.39 -6.43
N CYS A 190 -13.46 -0.35 -5.34
CA CYS A 190 -13.09 -1.77 -5.37
C CYS A 190 -14.10 -2.59 -6.18
N GLY A 191 -13.59 -3.53 -7.00
CA GLY A 191 -14.40 -4.45 -7.78
C GLY A 191 -14.89 -3.91 -9.13
N ASP A 192 -14.31 -2.85 -9.66
CA ASP A 192 -14.65 -2.31 -10.98
C ASP A 192 -13.76 -2.86 -12.12
N GLY A 193 -12.79 -3.69 -11.80
CA GLY A 193 -11.83 -4.30 -12.71
C GLY A 193 -10.65 -3.40 -13.07
N ILE A 194 -10.40 -2.34 -12.31
CA ILE A 194 -9.30 -1.39 -12.55
C ILE A 194 -8.54 -1.16 -11.24
N ARG A 195 -7.38 -1.79 -11.11
CA ARG A 195 -6.53 -1.55 -9.93
C ARG A 195 -6.00 -0.11 -9.91
N GLU A 196 -6.37 0.67 -8.89
CA GLU A 196 -5.99 2.07 -8.74
C GLU A 196 -5.81 2.49 -7.26
N GLY A 197 -5.09 3.60 -7.01
CA GLY A 197 -4.89 4.14 -5.66
C GLY A 197 -4.20 3.13 -4.72
N THR A 198 -4.81 2.89 -3.56
CA THR A 198 -4.31 1.96 -2.54
C THR A 198 -4.71 0.50 -2.77
N GLU A 199 -5.37 0.17 -3.87
CA GLU A 199 -5.77 -1.21 -4.14
C GLU A 199 -4.56 -2.12 -4.32
N GLN A 200 -4.54 -3.21 -3.57
CA GLN A 200 -3.56 -4.27 -3.75
C GLN A 200 -3.94 -5.19 -4.91
N CYS A 201 -5.24 -5.37 -5.13
CA CYS A 201 -5.83 -6.17 -6.19
C CYS A 201 -7.15 -5.56 -6.66
N ASP A 202 -7.66 -5.98 -7.81
CA ASP A 202 -9.04 -5.79 -8.28
C ASP A 202 -9.36 -6.91 -9.28
N ASP A 203 -10.26 -7.80 -8.93
CA ASP A 203 -10.67 -8.94 -9.75
C ASP A 203 -12.00 -8.68 -10.49
N GLY A 204 -12.55 -7.47 -10.35
CA GLY A 204 -13.77 -7.01 -11.01
C GLY A 204 -15.06 -7.32 -10.24
N ASN A 205 -14.95 -7.67 -8.96
CA ASN A 205 -16.07 -7.85 -8.06
C ASN A 205 -15.64 -7.57 -6.60
N ALA A 206 -16.55 -7.57 -5.66
CA ALA A 206 -16.28 -7.34 -4.24
C ALA A 206 -16.63 -8.57 -3.39
N THR A 207 -16.43 -9.77 -3.95
CA THR A 207 -16.71 -11.04 -3.26
C THR A 207 -15.43 -11.46 -2.52
N PRO A 208 -15.45 -11.70 -1.22
CA PRO A 208 -14.29 -12.22 -0.51
C PRO A 208 -14.05 -13.71 -0.82
N PHE A 209 -12.83 -14.19 -0.60
CA PHE A 209 -12.37 -15.58 -0.76
C PHE A 209 -12.26 -16.05 -2.22
N ASP A 210 -11.98 -15.13 -3.14
CA ASP A 210 -11.72 -15.42 -4.55
C ASP A 210 -10.44 -14.73 -5.07
N GLY A 211 -9.63 -14.20 -4.15
CA GLY A 211 -8.30 -13.64 -4.37
C GLY A 211 -8.18 -12.14 -4.09
N CYS A 212 -9.31 -11.43 -4.00
CA CYS A 212 -9.36 -10.02 -3.66
C CYS A 212 -10.57 -9.72 -2.78
N ASP A 213 -10.36 -9.17 -1.60
CA ASP A 213 -11.46 -8.88 -0.69
C ASP A 213 -12.30 -7.65 -1.13
N ALA A 214 -13.42 -7.42 -0.45
CA ALA A 214 -14.31 -6.31 -0.75
C ALA A 214 -13.69 -4.92 -0.51
N THR A 215 -12.48 -4.85 0.05
CA THR A 215 -11.68 -3.64 0.28
C THR A 215 -10.46 -3.55 -0.63
N CYS A 216 -10.39 -4.42 -1.64
CA CYS A 216 -9.27 -4.55 -2.59
C CYS A 216 -7.91 -4.87 -1.95
N LYS A 217 -7.92 -5.68 -0.93
CA LYS A 217 -6.73 -6.29 -0.35
C LYS A 217 -6.56 -7.72 -0.85
N ASN A 218 -5.32 -8.13 -1.05
CA ASN A 218 -5.02 -9.50 -1.41
C ASN A 218 -5.52 -10.45 -0.32
N GLU A 219 -6.04 -11.59 -0.76
CA GLU A 219 -6.46 -12.69 0.10
C GLU A 219 -5.55 -13.89 -0.10
N PRO A 220 -5.31 -14.70 0.96
CA PRO A 220 -4.65 -15.99 0.80
C PRO A 220 -5.37 -16.89 -0.20
N ASP A 221 -4.66 -17.44 -1.17
CA ASP A 221 -5.22 -18.37 -2.16
C ASP A 221 -5.16 -19.81 -1.63
N CYS A 222 -6.29 -20.34 -1.21
CA CYS A 222 -6.42 -21.67 -0.62
C CYS A 222 -7.28 -22.62 -1.45
N GLU A 223 -7.08 -22.66 -2.77
CA GLU A 223 -7.81 -23.61 -3.62
C GLU A 223 -7.57 -25.08 -3.24
N GLY A 224 -8.67 -25.79 -2.95
CA GLY A 224 -8.64 -27.22 -2.62
C GLY A 224 -7.97 -27.54 -1.28
N GLY A 225 -7.92 -26.60 -0.34
CA GLY A 225 -7.33 -26.78 0.99
C GLY A 225 -5.80 -26.73 1.02
N VAL A 226 -5.17 -26.26 -0.05
CA VAL A 226 -3.72 -25.98 -0.10
C VAL A 226 -3.51 -24.52 -0.35
N CYS A 227 -3.13 -23.80 0.69
CA CYS A 227 -2.88 -22.36 0.59
C CYS A 227 -1.58 -22.07 -0.17
N GLN A 228 -1.60 -21.06 -1.02
CA GLN A 228 -0.45 -20.51 -1.72
C GLN A 228 -0.11 -19.14 -1.13
N ALA A 229 1.18 -18.84 -1.10
CA ALA A 229 1.64 -17.54 -0.65
C ALA A 229 1.22 -16.44 -1.62
N VAL A 230 0.60 -15.41 -1.11
CA VAL A 230 0.19 -14.20 -1.85
C VAL A 230 0.69 -12.99 -1.09
N CYS A 231 1.71 -12.35 -1.62
CA CYS A 231 2.32 -11.20 -0.97
C CYS A 231 1.30 -10.08 -0.72
N GLY A 232 1.27 -9.56 0.50
CA GLY A 232 0.36 -8.50 0.94
C GLY A 232 -0.97 -9.00 1.51
N ASP A 233 -1.15 -10.33 1.65
CA ASP A 233 -2.33 -10.91 2.29
C ASP A 233 -2.21 -10.96 3.84
N GLY A 234 -1.05 -10.61 4.37
CA GLY A 234 -0.75 -10.61 5.81
C GLY A 234 -0.47 -12.00 6.38
N VAL A 235 -0.30 -13.03 5.56
CA VAL A 235 -0.13 -14.42 6.01
C VAL A 235 1.14 -15.04 5.45
N ILE A 236 2.13 -15.32 6.29
CA ILE A 236 3.34 -16.04 5.89
C ILE A 236 3.11 -17.54 5.99
N LEU A 237 3.06 -18.21 4.84
CA LEU A 237 2.90 -19.65 4.80
C LEU A 237 4.23 -20.38 5.00
N PRO A 238 4.30 -21.41 5.87
CA PRO A 238 5.52 -22.16 6.13
C PRO A 238 6.07 -22.86 4.88
N GLY A 239 7.36 -22.63 4.60
CA GLY A 239 8.05 -23.29 3.49
C GLY A 239 7.90 -22.61 2.13
N THR A 240 7.30 -21.45 2.08
CA THR A 240 7.23 -20.57 0.90
C THR A 240 8.49 -19.72 0.75
N SER A 241 8.51 -18.86 -0.27
CA SER A 241 9.62 -17.92 -0.51
C SER A 241 9.46 -16.58 0.21
N GLU A 242 8.37 -16.37 0.91
CA GLU A 242 8.13 -15.16 1.68
C GLU A 242 9.05 -15.09 2.90
N ALA A 243 9.75 -13.98 3.02
CA ALA A 243 10.59 -13.69 4.18
C ALA A 243 9.86 -12.78 5.19
N CYS A 244 8.90 -12.01 4.73
CA CYS A 244 8.00 -11.14 5.48
C CYS A 244 6.67 -11.02 4.73
N ASP A 245 5.62 -10.60 5.41
CA ASP A 245 4.38 -10.08 4.86
C ASP A 245 3.75 -9.14 5.89
N ASP A 246 3.65 -7.86 5.57
CA ASP A 246 3.13 -6.83 6.46
C ASP A 246 1.67 -6.43 6.13
N GLY A 247 1.01 -7.22 5.28
CA GLY A 247 -0.40 -7.05 4.89
C GLY A 247 -0.60 -6.02 3.79
N ASN A 248 0.50 -5.65 3.09
CA ASN A 248 0.40 -4.76 1.94
C ASN A 248 1.49 -5.05 0.90
N THR A 249 1.43 -4.39 -0.25
CA THR A 249 2.40 -4.54 -1.35
C THR A 249 3.19 -3.26 -1.63
N ASN A 250 3.33 -2.38 -0.65
CA ASN A 250 4.12 -1.16 -0.80
C ASN A 250 5.60 -1.46 -0.62
N ASP A 251 6.44 -0.77 -1.38
CA ASP A 251 7.88 -0.81 -1.14
C ASP A 251 8.29 0.35 -0.19
N GLY A 252 9.30 0.12 0.65
CA GLY A 252 9.90 1.13 1.53
C GLY A 252 9.29 1.20 2.93
N ASP A 253 8.46 0.24 3.35
CA ASP A 253 7.88 0.14 4.70
C ASP A 253 8.39 -1.07 5.50
N GLY A 254 9.34 -1.80 4.89
CA GLY A 254 10.08 -2.88 5.53
C GLY A 254 9.88 -4.22 4.88
N CYS A 255 8.73 -4.47 4.25
CA CYS A 255 8.49 -5.65 3.44
C CYS A 255 8.16 -5.25 2.00
N SER A 256 8.96 -5.67 1.04
CA SER A 256 8.78 -5.28 -0.35
C SER A 256 7.54 -5.91 -0.98
N SER A 257 7.08 -5.36 -2.10
CA SER A 257 6.00 -5.90 -2.94
C SER A 257 6.22 -7.34 -3.44
N SER A 258 7.37 -7.94 -3.15
CA SER A 258 7.71 -9.34 -3.41
C SER A 258 7.94 -10.16 -2.14
N CYS A 259 7.47 -9.68 -0.99
CA CYS A 259 7.60 -10.28 0.33
C CYS A 259 9.05 -10.64 0.72
N GLN A 260 9.95 -9.72 0.47
CA GLN A 260 11.33 -9.78 0.89
C GLN A 260 11.62 -8.62 1.85
N GLU A 261 12.33 -8.92 2.94
CA GLU A 261 12.79 -7.91 3.89
C GLU A 261 13.63 -6.84 3.17
N GLU A 262 13.32 -5.57 3.38
CA GLU A 262 14.00 -4.46 2.72
C GLU A 262 15.24 -4.03 3.48
N GLU A 263 16.25 -3.52 2.75
CA GLU A 263 17.47 -3.01 3.36
C GLU A 263 17.15 -1.84 4.30
N GLY A 264 17.71 -1.86 5.51
CA GLY A 264 17.46 -0.85 6.55
C GLY A 264 16.32 -1.20 7.50
N PHE A 265 15.64 -2.32 7.30
CA PHE A 265 14.58 -2.81 8.17
C PHE A 265 14.93 -4.15 8.80
N ALA A 266 14.23 -4.45 9.88
CA ALA A 266 14.25 -5.76 10.53
C ALA A 266 12.82 -6.20 10.80
N CYS A 267 12.37 -7.26 10.15
CA CYS A 267 11.01 -7.79 10.29
C CYS A 267 10.97 -8.90 11.34
N VAL A 268 9.95 -8.88 12.18
CA VAL A 268 9.66 -9.94 13.16
C VAL A 268 8.20 -10.33 13.07
N LEU A 269 7.90 -11.62 13.19
CA LEU A 269 6.54 -12.09 13.34
C LEU A 269 6.00 -11.68 14.70
N SER A 270 4.84 -11.05 14.69
CA SER A 270 4.16 -10.59 15.90
C SER A 270 2.69 -10.99 15.84
N PRO A 271 2.12 -11.49 16.94
CA PRO A 271 0.69 -11.71 17.00
C PRO A 271 -0.07 -10.43 16.71
N VAL A 272 -1.07 -10.51 15.85
CA VAL A 272 -1.95 -9.38 15.56
C VAL A 272 -2.75 -9.03 16.81
N ASP A 273 -2.67 -7.78 17.25
CA ASP A 273 -3.58 -7.27 18.29
C ASP A 273 -4.94 -6.94 17.63
N LEU A 274 -5.85 -7.88 17.71
CA LEU A 274 -7.20 -7.74 17.16
C LEU A 274 -8.08 -6.77 17.97
N GLY A 275 -7.58 -6.24 19.09
CA GLY A 275 -8.29 -5.24 19.90
C GLY A 275 -9.56 -5.76 20.57
N ASP A 276 -10.60 -4.91 20.60
CA ASP A 276 -11.86 -5.19 21.29
C ASP A 276 -12.83 -6.04 20.44
N GLU A 277 -12.60 -6.20 19.15
CA GLU A 277 -13.45 -6.97 18.23
C GLU A 277 -12.64 -7.55 17.06
N LEU A 278 -13.06 -8.71 16.58
CA LEU A 278 -12.57 -9.36 15.36
C LEU A 278 -13.67 -9.27 14.31
N SER A 279 -13.41 -8.61 13.18
CA SER A 279 -14.30 -8.59 12.03
C SER A 279 -13.82 -9.60 10.99
N ILE A 280 -14.70 -10.47 10.56
CA ILE A 280 -14.41 -11.52 9.58
C ILE A 280 -15.36 -11.34 8.40
N PRO A 281 -14.87 -11.28 7.15
CA PRO A 281 -15.71 -11.28 5.97
C PRO A 281 -16.64 -12.50 5.96
N VAL A 282 -17.85 -12.34 5.45
CA VAL A 282 -18.84 -13.42 5.37
C VAL A 282 -19.61 -13.34 4.06
N ILE A 283 -19.82 -14.49 3.43
CA ILE A 283 -20.70 -14.62 2.28
C ILE A 283 -22.00 -15.27 2.72
N TYR A 284 -23.09 -14.56 2.51
CA TYR A 284 -24.43 -15.13 2.63
C TYR A 284 -24.97 -15.47 1.24
N ARG A 285 -25.71 -16.58 1.14
CA ARG A 285 -26.47 -16.90 -0.07
C ARG A 285 -27.91 -17.11 0.30
N ASP A 286 -28.80 -16.33 -0.31
CA ASP A 286 -30.24 -16.29 -0.07
C ASP A 286 -30.94 -17.23 -1.06
N PHE A 287 -31.75 -18.15 -0.55
CA PHE A 287 -32.46 -19.14 -1.35
C PHE A 287 -33.96 -18.93 -1.27
N ARG A 288 -34.65 -19.07 -2.41
CA ARG A 288 -36.10 -19.10 -2.40
C ARG A 288 -36.63 -20.27 -1.62
N SER A 289 -37.37 -19.99 -0.54
CA SER A 289 -38.07 -21.01 0.25
C SER A 289 -39.42 -21.37 -0.36
N ASN A 290 -39.93 -22.54 -0.01
CA ASN A 290 -41.21 -23.06 -0.49
C ASN A 290 -42.41 -22.24 0.02
N ASP A 291 -42.27 -21.50 1.12
CA ASP A 291 -43.34 -20.75 1.76
C ASP A 291 -43.48 -19.30 1.30
N THR A 292 -42.65 -18.85 0.35
CA THR A 292 -42.83 -17.52 -0.23
C THR A 292 -44.20 -17.45 -0.89
N ALA A 293 -44.97 -16.41 -0.63
CA ALA A 293 -46.28 -16.13 -1.23
C ALA A 293 -46.23 -15.86 -2.75
N ASP A 294 -45.16 -16.33 -3.40
CA ASP A 294 -44.97 -16.22 -4.85
C ASP A 294 -45.88 -17.23 -5.56
N PRO A 295 -46.68 -16.80 -6.51
CA PRO A 295 -47.61 -17.65 -7.26
C PRO A 295 -46.94 -18.65 -8.23
N LEU A 296 -45.59 -18.76 -8.25
CA LEU A 296 -44.87 -19.64 -9.16
C LEU A 296 -44.22 -20.81 -8.41
N PRO A 297 -44.92 -21.91 -8.13
CA PRO A 297 -44.44 -23.04 -7.28
C PRO A 297 -43.35 -23.89 -7.94
N THR A 298 -42.77 -23.48 -9.04
CA THR A 298 -41.75 -24.24 -9.79
C THR A 298 -40.35 -23.69 -9.67
N THR A 299 -40.11 -22.71 -8.78
CA THR A 299 -38.87 -21.92 -8.75
C THR A 299 -38.27 -21.78 -7.34
N PHE A 300 -38.51 -22.70 -6.42
CA PHE A 300 -37.93 -22.69 -5.08
C PHE A 300 -36.89 -23.81 -4.89
N SER A 301 -35.96 -23.62 -3.97
CA SER A 301 -35.05 -24.69 -3.55
C SER A 301 -35.80 -25.75 -2.74
N LEU A 302 -35.55 -27.02 -3.05
CA LEU A 302 -36.15 -28.14 -2.29
C LEU A 302 -35.45 -28.37 -0.97
N ASP A 303 -34.28 -27.81 -0.75
CA ASP A 303 -33.47 -27.99 0.44
C ASP A 303 -33.76 -26.96 1.54
N PHE A 304 -34.42 -25.83 1.17
CA PHE A 304 -34.70 -24.74 2.08
C PHE A 304 -36.21 -24.62 2.33
N ASN A 305 -36.59 -24.71 3.63
CA ASN A 305 -37.95 -24.61 4.13
C ASN A 305 -38.95 -25.54 3.42
N ASN A 306 -38.52 -26.82 3.25
CA ASN A 306 -39.38 -27.84 2.67
C ASN A 306 -40.39 -28.32 3.73
N PRO A 307 -41.72 -28.24 3.49
CA PRO A 307 -42.73 -28.64 4.44
C PRO A 307 -42.76 -30.15 4.73
N ASP A 308 -42.11 -30.96 3.90
CA ASP A 308 -41.99 -32.41 4.09
C ASP A 308 -40.82 -32.80 5.01
N ASP A 309 -39.94 -31.82 5.32
CA ASP A 309 -38.83 -32.03 6.24
C ASP A 309 -39.26 -31.83 7.70
N SER A 310 -38.59 -32.48 8.64
CA SER A 310 -38.83 -32.37 10.08
C SER A 310 -37.53 -32.44 10.84
N ASN A 311 -37.47 -31.76 12.01
CA ASN A 311 -36.33 -31.84 12.90
C ASN A 311 -36.07 -33.29 13.35
N GLY A 312 -34.96 -33.88 12.89
CA GLY A 312 -34.57 -35.27 13.16
C GLY A 312 -33.43 -35.40 14.16
N GLY A 313 -32.55 -34.43 14.25
CA GLY A 313 -31.33 -34.44 15.04
C GLY A 313 -30.09 -34.32 14.18
N ILE A 314 -28.90 -34.38 14.78
CA ILE A 314 -27.63 -34.32 14.09
C ILE A 314 -27.49 -35.48 13.11
N ALA A 315 -27.10 -35.18 11.89
CA ALA A 315 -26.83 -36.13 10.83
C ALA A 315 -25.35 -35.98 10.40
N PHE A 316 -24.54 -36.96 10.75
CA PHE A 316 -23.15 -37.03 10.30
C PHE A 316 -23.04 -37.50 8.85
N ASP A 317 -21.91 -37.25 8.21
CA ASP A 317 -21.56 -37.71 6.85
C ASP A 317 -22.49 -37.17 5.74
N ILE A 318 -23.10 -35.99 5.92
CA ILE A 318 -23.78 -35.28 4.84
C ILE A 318 -22.76 -34.73 3.86
N THR A 319 -21.72 -34.07 4.36
CA THR A 319 -20.64 -33.58 3.54
C THR A 319 -19.48 -34.59 3.44
N ALA A 320 -18.65 -34.45 2.41
CA ALA A 320 -17.39 -35.16 2.29
C ALA A 320 -16.39 -34.71 3.35
N ASP A 321 -15.44 -35.61 3.71
CA ASP A 321 -14.39 -35.32 4.70
C ASP A 321 -13.38 -34.24 4.23
N GLN A 322 -13.46 -33.82 2.98
CA GLN A 322 -12.58 -32.82 2.37
C GLN A 322 -13.38 -31.87 1.50
N LEU A 323 -12.97 -30.60 1.48
CA LEU A 323 -13.43 -29.65 0.52
C LEU A 323 -13.01 -30.08 -0.90
N ASP A 324 -13.77 -29.68 -1.89
CA ASP A 324 -13.43 -29.94 -3.29
C ASP A 324 -12.34 -28.98 -3.84
N ALA A 325 -12.07 -29.05 -5.13
CA ALA A 325 -11.03 -28.23 -5.75
C ALA A 325 -11.33 -26.72 -5.74
N GLU A 326 -12.57 -26.33 -5.48
CA GLU A 326 -13.02 -24.93 -5.37
C GLU A 326 -13.17 -24.49 -3.91
N GLY A 327 -12.64 -25.28 -2.93
CA GLY A 327 -12.73 -24.97 -1.51
C GLY A 327 -14.15 -25.06 -0.95
N LYS A 328 -15.06 -25.82 -1.55
CA LYS A 328 -16.46 -25.91 -1.12
C LYS A 328 -16.84 -27.32 -0.63
N PRO A 329 -17.80 -27.44 0.31
CA PRO A 329 -18.31 -28.72 0.73
C PRO A 329 -18.98 -29.48 -0.42
N GLY A 330 -18.60 -30.72 -0.61
CA GLY A 330 -19.27 -31.65 -1.53
C GLY A 330 -20.18 -32.62 -0.79
N LEU A 331 -21.25 -33.14 -1.41
CA LEU A 331 -22.07 -34.16 -0.81
C LEU A 331 -21.27 -35.46 -0.65
N SER A 332 -21.30 -36.08 0.54
CA SER A 332 -20.63 -37.36 0.80
C SER A 332 -21.12 -38.46 -0.13
N GLY A 333 -20.19 -39.21 -0.72
CA GLY A 333 -20.52 -40.40 -1.51
C GLY A 333 -21.05 -41.56 -0.69
N GLU A 334 -20.86 -41.54 0.62
CA GLU A 334 -21.35 -42.50 1.61
C GLU A 334 -22.61 -42.02 2.34
N ASN A 335 -23.16 -40.88 1.91
CA ASN A 335 -24.35 -40.30 2.54
C ASN A 335 -25.46 -41.37 2.72
N PRO A 336 -25.70 -41.83 3.96
CA PRO A 336 -26.68 -42.88 4.25
C PRO A 336 -28.11 -42.36 4.19
N TYR A 337 -28.29 -41.04 4.09
CA TYR A 337 -29.59 -40.39 4.19
C TYR A 337 -30.36 -40.44 2.87
N VAL A 338 -31.63 -40.66 2.95
CA VAL A 338 -32.52 -40.67 1.82
C VAL A 338 -33.43 -39.44 1.91
N TYR A 339 -33.50 -38.67 0.88
CA TYR A 339 -34.40 -37.51 0.80
C TYR A 339 -35.80 -37.87 1.32
N GLY A 340 -36.35 -37.03 2.20
CA GLY A 340 -37.61 -37.28 2.91
C GLY A 340 -37.46 -38.12 4.18
N SER A 341 -36.22 -38.37 4.66
CA SER A 341 -36.00 -38.84 6.03
C SER A 341 -36.15 -37.67 7.02
N ASN A 342 -36.31 -38.03 8.31
CA ASN A 342 -36.52 -37.02 9.35
C ASN A 342 -35.27 -36.18 9.67
N GLU A 343 -34.12 -36.53 9.11
CA GLU A 343 -32.85 -35.81 9.32
C GLU A 343 -32.61 -34.68 8.31
N GLY A 344 -33.50 -34.53 7.31
CA GLY A 344 -33.46 -33.43 6.32
C GLY A 344 -32.22 -33.41 5.43
N PRO A 345 -31.82 -34.55 4.79
CA PRO A 345 -30.68 -34.54 3.90
C PRO A 345 -30.92 -33.66 2.67
N PRO A 346 -29.89 -33.16 2.02
CA PRO A 346 -30.05 -32.44 0.75
C PRO A 346 -30.79 -33.28 -0.29
N HIS A 347 -31.62 -32.63 -1.13
CA HIS A 347 -32.44 -33.31 -2.13
C HIS A 347 -31.58 -34.09 -3.15
N SER A 348 -30.44 -33.56 -3.51
CA SER A 348 -29.50 -34.16 -4.44
C SER A 348 -28.10 -33.54 -4.32
N ALA A 349 -27.07 -34.21 -4.87
CA ALA A 349 -25.75 -33.61 -4.98
C ALA A 349 -25.77 -32.28 -5.74
N ALA A 350 -26.54 -32.17 -6.82
CA ALA A 350 -26.64 -30.98 -7.62
C ALA A 350 -27.35 -29.81 -6.90
N SER A 351 -28.26 -30.09 -5.93
CA SER A 351 -28.84 -29.05 -5.10
C SER A 351 -27.88 -28.60 -4.00
N PHE A 352 -27.16 -29.56 -3.39
CA PHE A 352 -26.18 -29.28 -2.35
C PHE A 352 -25.00 -28.46 -2.87
N GLU A 353 -24.51 -28.75 -4.08
CA GLU A 353 -23.46 -27.96 -4.74
C GLU A 353 -23.80 -26.46 -4.89
N GLN A 354 -25.08 -26.08 -4.88
CA GLN A 354 -25.51 -24.68 -4.97
C GLN A 354 -25.50 -23.97 -3.61
N TRP A 355 -25.37 -24.69 -2.50
CA TRP A 355 -25.46 -24.07 -1.18
C TRP A 355 -24.35 -23.05 -0.94
N TYR A 356 -23.15 -23.36 -1.44
CA TYR A 356 -21.96 -22.54 -1.22
C TYR A 356 -21.31 -22.05 -2.52
N ARG A 357 -22.05 -22.12 -3.63
CA ARG A 357 -21.64 -21.56 -4.92
C ARG A 357 -22.64 -20.55 -5.41
N THR A 358 -22.14 -19.41 -5.88
CA THR A 358 -22.99 -18.37 -6.45
C THR A 358 -23.51 -18.81 -7.81
N SER A 359 -24.82 -18.78 -7.97
CA SER A 359 -25.47 -19.11 -9.25
C SER A 359 -25.66 -17.85 -10.08
N PRO A 360 -25.00 -17.72 -11.25
CA PRO A 360 -25.16 -16.53 -12.10
C PRO A 360 -26.52 -16.43 -12.77
N THR A 361 -27.35 -17.48 -12.69
CA THR A 361 -28.69 -17.50 -13.25
C THR A 361 -29.71 -17.80 -12.16
N LEU A 362 -30.54 -16.82 -11.81
CA LEU A 362 -31.60 -16.90 -10.80
C LEU A 362 -32.74 -17.87 -11.16
N GLU A 363 -32.62 -18.74 -12.17
CA GLU A 363 -33.67 -19.60 -12.70
C GLU A 363 -33.29 -21.08 -12.69
N PRO A 364 -34.11 -21.92 -12.13
CA PRO A 364 -35.21 -21.80 -11.16
C PRO A 364 -34.76 -22.09 -9.70
N THR A 365 -33.49 -22.41 -9.48
CA THR A 365 -32.90 -22.83 -8.20
C THR A 365 -31.65 -22.03 -7.82
N GLY A 366 -31.47 -20.85 -8.42
CA GLY A 366 -30.35 -19.95 -8.11
C GLY A 366 -30.45 -19.33 -6.71
N ASN A 367 -29.35 -18.76 -6.27
CA ASN A 367 -29.25 -17.98 -5.04
C ASN A 367 -28.83 -16.55 -5.33
N LEU A 368 -29.08 -15.67 -4.38
CA LEU A 368 -28.52 -14.31 -4.35
C LEU A 368 -27.38 -14.27 -3.35
N GLN A 369 -26.23 -13.80 -3.79
CA GLN A 369 -25.09 -13.60 -2.92
C GLN A 369 -25.16 -12.22 -2.26
N VAL A 370 -24.86 -12.19 -0.96
CA VAL A 370 -24.72 -10.97 -0.16
C VAL A 370 -23.42 -11.08 0.62
N VAL A 371 -22.54 -10.11 0.47
CA VAL A 371 -21.29 -10.02 1.21
C VAL A 371 -21.49 -9.12 2.43
N GLY A 372 -20.90 -9.49 3.55
CA GLY A 372 -20.98 -8.73 4.79
C GLY A 372 -19.82 -9.05 5.72
N GLU A 373 -19.95 -8.63 6.96
CA GLU A 373 -18.97 -8.87 8.02
C GLU A 373 -19.64 -9.55 9.22
N LEU A 374 -18.94 -10.50 9.82
CA LEU A 374 -19.28 -11.08 11.11
C LEU A 374 -18.37 -10.50 12.18
N VAL A 375 -18.92 -9.64 13.03
CA VAL A 375 -18.15 -8.97 14.08
C VAL A 375 -18.24 -9.78 15.37
N LEU A 376 -17.10 -10.23 15.89
CA LEU A 376 -16.96 -10.99 17.11
C LEU A 376 -16.31 -10.11 18.20
N PRO A 377 -17.05 -9.60 19.18
CA PRO A 377 -16.48 -8.91 20.34
C PRO A 377 -15.50 -9.78 21.14
N ASN A 378 -14.44 -9.17 21.65
CA ASN A 378 -13.53 -9.80 22.61
C ASN A 378 -14.21 -9.93 23.98
N ILE A 379 -14.56 -11.13 24.38
CA ILE A 379 -15.21 -11.40 25.68
C ILE A 379 -14.19 -11.59 26.82
N GLY A 380 -12.91 -11.41 26.54
CA GLY A 380 -11.79 -11.44 27.47
C GLY A 380 -10.77 -12.53 27.14
N ALA A 381 -9.51 -12.26 27.46
CA ALA A 381 -8.38 -13.16 27.22
C ALA A 381 -8.17 -13.57 25.74
N ASN A 382 -8.45 -12.66 24.81
CA ASN A 382 -8.40 -12.90 23.36
C ASN A 382 -9.34 -14.02 22.89
N VAL A 383 -10.47 -14.16 23.56
CA VAL A 383 -11.58 -15.00 23.11
C VAL A 383 -12.61 -14.13 22.42
N TYR A 384 -12.91 -14.42 21.18
CA TYR A 384 -13.83 -13.67 20.35
C TYR A 384 -15.13 -14.45 20.16
N GLU A 385 -16.26 -13.79 20.37
CA GLU A 385 -17.55 -14.47 20.32
C GLU A 385 -18.63 -13.63 19.66
N PHE A 386 -19.32 -14.21 18.69
CA PHE A 386 -20.60 -13.75 18.21
C PHE A 386 -21.70 -14.65 18.77
N ASP A 387 -22.74 -14.13 19.41
CA ASP A 387 -23.93 -14.88 19.83
C ASP A 387 -25.20 -14.16 19.36
N SER A 388 -25.93 -14.77 18.44
CA SER A 388 -27.18 -14.23 17.90
C SER A 388 -28.27 -14.04 18.96
N LEU A 389 -28.14 -14.65 20.15
CA LEU A 389 -29.08 -14.43 21.26
C LEU A 389 -28.96 -13.02 21.87
N ASP A 390 -27.86 -12.36 21.66
CA ASP A 390 -27.69 -10.94 22.04
C ASP A 390 -28.47 -10.01 21.10
N PHE A 391 -28.96 -10.52 19.97
CA PHE A 391 -29.70 -9.81 18.94
C PHE A 391 -31.07 -10.46 18.68
N PRO A 392 -32.03 -10.41 19.64
CA PRO A 392 -33.35 -11.01 19.42
C PRO A 392 -34.05 -10.47 18.16
N PRO A 393 -34.67 -11.33 17.34
CA PRO A 393 -35.18 -12.68 17.71
C PRO A 393 -34.25 -13.83 17.36
N GLY A 394 -33.03 -13.65 16.84
CA GLY A 394 -32.10 -14.72 16.49
C GLY A 394 -31.20 -14.31 15.32
N PHE A 395 -30.67 -15.28 14.60
CA PHE A 395 -29.75 -15.09 13.48
C PHE A 395 -30.51 -14.93 12.16
N PHE A 396 -30.77 -13.69 11.76
CA PHE A 396 -31.48 -13.36 10.52
C PHE A 396 -30.71 -12.26 9.77
N PRO A 397 -29.51 -12.55 9.25
CA PRO A 397 -28.64 -11.54 8.65
C PRO A 397 -29.20 -10.95 7.36
N LEU A 398 -30.10 -11.65 6.69
CA LEU A 398 -30.69 -11.22 5.42
C LEU A 398 -32.08 -10.59 5.56
N ASP A 399 -32.54 -10.33 6.78
CA ASP A 399 -33.79 -9.59 7.00
C ASP A 399 -33.62 -8.10 6.61
N GLU A 400 -34.75 -7.40 6.37
CA GLU A 400 -34.69 -5.97 6.03
C GLU A 400 -33.87 -5.14 7.05
N PRO A 401 -33.10 -4.14 6.59
CA PRO A 401 -32.18 -3.34 7.43
C PRO A 401 -32.80 -2.69 8.66
N ALA A 402 -34.12 -2.45 8.64
CA ALA A 402 -34.86 -1.88 9.78
C ALA A 402 -35.04 -2.84 10.96
N LEU A 403 -34.82 -4.13 10.77
CA LEU A 403 -35.07 -5.18 11.75
C LEU A 403 -33.76 -5.90 12.17
N ALA A 404 -32.70 -5.74 11.40
CA ALA A 404 -31.41 -6.34 11.68
C ALA A 404 -30.53 -5.38 12.51
N PRO A 405 -29.76 -5.87 13.49
CA PRO A 405 -28.71 -5.09 14.13
C PRO A 405 -27.55 -4.77 13.16
N PHE A 406 -27.54 -5.37 11.98
CA PHE A 406 -26.53 -5.26 10.94
C PHE A 406 -26.98 -4.26 9.88
N ALA A 407 -26.08 -3.39 9.42
CA ALA A 407 -26.34 -2.45 8.34
C ALA A 407 -26.12 -3.14 6.96
N TRP A 408 -26.97 -4.10 6.64
CA TRP A 408 -26.89 -4.79 5.34
C TRP A 408 -27.44 -3.93 4.20
N PRO A 409 -26.89 -4.03 3.00
CA PRO A 409 -27.51 -3.40 1.84
C PRO A 409 -28.93 -3.96 1.62
N ALA A 410 -29.84 -3.10 1.23
CA ALA A 410 -31.25 -3.44 0.96
C ALA A 410 -31.39 -4.21 -0.36
N GLU A 411 -30.89 -5.45 -0.40
CA GLU A 411 -31.10 -6.33 -1.55
C GLU A 411 -32.38 -7.17 -1.35
N PRO A 412 -33.08 -7.54 -2.43
CA PRO A 412 -34.27 -8.35 -2.31
C PRO A 412 -33.92 -9.76 -1.81
N THR A 413 -34.45 -10.11 -0.65
CA THR A 413 -34.31 -11.45 -0.07
C THR A 413 -35.40 -12.39 -0.56
N TYR A 414 -35.09 -13.67 -0.73
CA TYR A 414 -36.03 -14.68 -1.24
C TYR A 414 -36.59 -15.63 -0.17
N GLY A 415 -35.80 -15.84 0.89
CA GLY A 415 -36.10 -16.87 1.88
C GLY A 415 -37.10 -16.48 2.94
N GLU A 416 -37.86 -15.39 2.75
CA GLU A 416 -38.82 -14.90 3.74
C GLU A 416 -40.00 -15.85 3.96
N THR A 417 -40.15 -16.31 5.18
CA THR A 417 -41.30 -17.12 5.61
C THR A 417 -41.90 -16.55 6.89
N LEU A 418 -43.18 -16.94 7.15
CA LEU A 418 -43.85 -16.46 8.35
C LEU A 418 -43.30 -17.14 9.60
N PHE A 419 -42.62 -16.35 10.42
CA PHE A 419 -42.16 -16.76 11.76
C PHE A 419 -43.15 -16.29 12.83
N VAL A 420 -43.59 -17.20 13.72
CA VAL A 420 -44.53 -16.90 14.78
C VAL A 420 -43.91 -17.23 16.15
N PRO A 421 -42.96 -16.42 16.65
CA PRO A 421 -42.54 -16.59 18.03
C PRO A 421 -43.69 -16.12 18.93
N SER A 422 -44.37 -17.04 19.58
CA SER A 422 -45.35 -16.71 20.63
C SER A 422 -46.52 -15.82 20.19
N GLY A 423 -46.97 -15.89 18.92
CA GLY A 423 -48.14 -15.16 18.41
C GLY A 423 -47.88 -13.86 17.64
N GLY A 424 -46.68 -13.68 17.16
CA GLY A 424 -46.32 -12.63 16.19
C GLY A 424 -46.74 -12.96 14.75
N THR A 425 -46.57 -12.02 13.84
CA THR A 425 -46.85 -12.15 12.41
C THR A 425 -45.65 -11.65 11.60
N ASP A 426 -44.45 -11.85 12.11
CA ASP A 426 -43.24 -11.37 11.48
C ASP A 426 -42.73 -12.35 10.43
N PHE A 427 -42.35 -11.87 9.27
CA PHE A 427 -41.67 -12.66 8.27
C PHE A 427 -40.16 -12.58 8.54
N ARG A 428 -39.47 -13.71 8.40
CA ARG A 428 -38.02 -13.83 8.58
C ARG A 428 -37.46 -14.70 7.46
N ASN A 429 -36.21 -14.47 7.12
CA ASN A 429 -35.50 -15.32 6.18
C ASN A 429 -34.95 -16.56 6.88
N PHE A 430 -35.45 -17.75 6.46
CA PHE A 430 -35.03 -19.08 6.92
C PHE A 430 -34.37 -19.88 5.78
N GLY A 431 -34.05 -19.25 4.67
CA GLY A 431 -33.52 -19.93 3.50
C GLY A 431 -32.18 -19.37 3.09
N PHE A 432 -31.15 -19.55 3.90
CA PHE A 432 -29.85 -19.00 3.57
C PHE A 432 -28.69 -19.87 4.03
N THR A 433 -27.52 -19.65 3.44
CA THR A 433 -26.25 -20.20 3.89
C THR A 433 -25.30 -19.11 4.31
N THR A 434 -24.36 -19.48 5.18
CA THR A 434 -23.28 -18.59 5.67
C THR A 434 -21.95 -19.27 5.41
N GLU A 435 -21.00 -18.55 4.84
CA GLU A 435 -19.65 -19.01 4.58
C GLU A 435 -18.66 -18.01 5.16
N VAL A 436 -17.72 -18.51 5.98
CA VAL A 436 -16.70 -17.71 6.68
C VAL A 436 -15.36 -18.41 6.55
N HIS A 437 -14.31 -17.66 6.28
CA HIS A 437 -12.94 -18.13 6.26
C HIS A 437 -12.08 -17.28 7.18
N TYR A 438 -11.13 -17.91 7.87
CA TYR A 438 -10.20 -17.23 8.76
C TYR A 438 -8.88 -17.99 8.84
N PHE A 439 -7.76 -17.26 8.93
CA PHE A 439 -6.44 -17.86 9.03
C PHE A 439 -5.88 -17.74 10.44
N PHE A 440 -5.22 -18.78 10.92
CA PHE A 440 -4.64 -18.81 12.27
C PHE A 440 -3.34 -19.59 12.31
N VAL A 441 -2.47 -19.25 13.26
CA VAL A 441 -1.24 -20.02 13.57
C VAL A 441 -1.59 -21.12 14.54
N TYR A 442 -1.44 -22.37 14.13
CA TYR A 442 -1.79 -23.53 14.95
C TYR A 442 -0.79 -23.75 16.08
N GLN A 443 -1.25 -23.69 17.32
CA GLN A 443 -0.47 -23.96 18.53
C GLN A 443 -0.89 -25.26 19.22
N GLY A 444 -2.07 -25.81 18.88
CA GLY A 444 -2.60 -27.07 19.39
C GLY A 444 -3.45 -26.89 20.65
N ASP A 445 -3.80 -25.67 21.02
CA ASP A 445 -4.67 -25.32 22.14
C ASP A 445 -5.93 -24.55 21.71
N GLU A 446 -6.14 -24.35 20.41
CA GLU A 446 -7.29 -23.67 19.87
C GLU A 446 -8.59 -24.41 20.19
N VAL A 447 -9.63 -23.63 20.51
CA VAL A 447 -10.97 -24.14 20.78
C VAL A 447 -11.99 -23.30 20.01
N LEU A 448 -12.70 -23.94 19.08
CA LEU A 448 -13.85 -23.36 18.41
C LEU A 448 -15.10 -23.98 19.03
N THR A 449 -15.99 -23.13 19.54
CA THR A 449 -17.30 -23.56 20.02
C THR A 449 -18.38 -23.04 19.08
N PHE A 450 -19.20 -23.94 18.59
CA PHE A 450 -20.40 -23.59 17.83
C PHE A 450 -21.65 -23.91 18.61
N SER A 451 -22.68 -23.06 18.51
CA SER A 451 -24.02 -23.38 19.02
C SER A 451 -25.06 -22.77 18.09
N GLY A 452 -25.81 -23.61 17.41
CA GLY A 452 -26.80 -23.16 16.39
C GLY A 452 -27.74 -24.28 15.94
N ASP A 453 -28.50 -23.97 14.94
CA ASP A 453 -29.39 -24.73 14.09
C ASP A 453 -29.29 -24.15 12.64
N ASP A 454 -29.41 -24.82 11.55
CA ASP A 454 -29.50 -26.24 11.29
C ASP A 454 -28.11 -26.88 11.03
N ASP A 455 -27.65 -26.93 9.73
CA ASP A 455 -26.37 -27.55 9.38
C ASP A 455 -25.18 -26.65 9.68
N LEU A 456 -24.11 -27.22 10.20
CA LEU A 456 -22.79 -26.58 10.28
C LEU A 456 -21.66 -27.57 10.07
N TRP A 457 -20.71 -27.17 9.28
CA TRP A 457 -19.44 -27.87 9.08
C TRP A 457 -18.26 -26.90 9.25
N VAL A 458 -17.22 -27.39 9.93
CA VAL A 458 -15.95 -26.66 10.04
C VAL A 458 -14.84 -27.51 9.43
N PHE A 459 -14.11 -26.91 8.53
CA PHE A 459 -12.94 -27.50 7.90
C PHE A 459 -11.68 -26.75 8.35
N VAL A 460 -10.59 -27.46 8.55
CA VAL A 460 -9.27 -26.87 8.77
C VAL A 460 -8.31 -27.51 7.76
N ASP A 461 -7.56 -26.69 7.03
CA ASP A 461 -6.70 -27.17 5.95
C ASP A 461 -7.47 -28.02 4.92
N GLY A 462 -8.72 -27.63 4.65
CA GLY A 462 -9.64 -28.34 3.75
C GLY A 462 -10.17 -29.68 4.28
N PHE A 463 -9.87 -30.09 5.53
CA PHE A 463 -10.35 -31.33 6.13
C PHE A 463 -11.44 -31.06 7.17
N LEU A 464 -12.48 -31.91 7.19
CA LEU A 464 -13.60 -31.81 8.13
C LEU A 464 -13.11 -32.00 9.57
N CYS A 465 -13.40 -31.01 10.42
CA CYS A 465 -12.99 -30.98 11.83
C CYS A 465 -14.17 -30.87 12.81
N LEU A 466 -15.33 -30.41 12.34
CA LEU A 466 -16.58 -30.38 13.08
C LEU A 466 -17.72 -30.70 12.11
N ASP A 467 -18.59 -31.67 12.48
CA ASP A 467 -19.75 -32.08 11.69
C ASP A 467 -21.02 -32.02 12.55
N VAL A 468 -21.81 -30.97 12.31
CA VAL A 468 -23.13 -30.76 12.96
C VAL A 468 -24.15 -30.54 11.85
N GLY A 469 -24.27 -31.53 10.97
CA GLY A 469 -25.21 -31.48 9.85
C GLY A 469 -26.63 -31.91 10.22
N GLY A 470 -27.58 -31.59 9.37
CA GLY A 470 -28.97 -31.99 9.45
C GLY A 470 -29.89 -30.95 10.09
N LEU A 471 -31.21 -31.22 9.97
CA LEU A 471 -32.22 -30.36 10.57
C LEU A 471 -32.38 -30.71 12.07
N HIS A 472 -31.93 -29.83 12.94
CA HIS A 472 -31.96 -30.08 14.39
C HIS A 472 -32.28 -28.82 15.20
N PRO A 473 -32.84 -28.93 16.40
CA PRO A 473 -32.91 -27.82 17.34
C PRO A 473 -31.50 -27.34 17.70
N ARG A 474 -31.38 -26.12 18.20
CA ARG A 474 -30.09 -25.60 18.66
C ARG A 474 -29.26 -26.64 19.41
N VAL A 475 -28.09 -26.92 18.89
CA VAL A 475 -27.08 -27.83 19.44
C VAL A 475 -25.81 -27.02 19.72
N THR A 476 -25.05 -27.46 20.71
CA THR A 476 -23.69 -26.94 20.96
C THR A 476 -22.71 -28.09 20.80
N ASP A 477 -21.67 -27.86 19.98
CA ASP A 477 -20.54 -28.75 19.84
C ASP A 477 -19.23 -28.00 19.83
N VAL A 478 -18.12 -28.70 20.05
CA VAL A 478 -16.81 -28.11 20.30
C VAL A 478 -15.76 -28.84 19.48
N MET A 479 -15.04 -28.08 18.67
CA MET A 479 -13.75 -28.47 18.10
C MET A 479 -12.65 -27.98 19.05
N SER A 480 -12.05 -28.87 19.82
CA SER A 480 -10.96 -28.52 20.74
C SER A 480 -9.71 -29.29 20.39
N PHE A 481 -8.71 -28.58 19.91
CA PHE A 481 -7.38 -29.16 19.69
C PHE A 481 -6.63 -29.38 21.02
N ALA A 482 -6.92 -28.58 22.05
CA ALA A 482 -6.42 -28.83 23.40
C ALA A 482 -6.85 -30.19 23.93
N ASN A 483 -8.14 -30.52 23.79
CA ASN A 483 -8.72 -31.76 24.30
C ASN A 483 -9.88 -32.25 23.41
N PRO A 484 -9.63 -33.10 22.41
CA PRO A 484 -10.67 -33.59 21.51
C PRO A 484 -11.86 -34.28 22.22
N ALA A 485 -11.67 -34.76 23.46
CA ALA A 485 -12.73 -35.37 24.25
C ALA A 485 -13.77 -34.36 24.79
N ASP A 486 -13.60 -33.06 24.58
CA ASP A 486 -14.58 -32.02 24.89
C ASP A 486 -15.72 -31.96 23.85
N ALA A 487 -15.57 -32.66 22.72
CA ALA A 487 -16.60 -32.80 21.69
C ALA A 487 -17.88 -33.46 22.22
N GLY A 488 -19.04 -33.07 21.65
CA GLY A 488 -20.36 -33.47 22.10
C GLY A 488 -20.71 -34.97 21.93
N SER A 489 -19.92 -35.70 21.11
CA SER A 489 -20.11 -37.12 20.84
C SER A 489 -18.80 -37.84 20.55
N ALA A 490 -18.80 -39.18 20.65
CA ALA A 490 -17.64 -40.01 20.32
C ALA A 490 -17.29 -39.96 18.80
N THR A 491 -18.28 -39.75 17.95
CA THR A 491 -18.06 -39.53 16.50
C THR A 491 -17.30 -38.23 16.28
N GLN A 492 -17.77 -37.16 16.89
CA GLN A 492 -17.15 -35.85 16.81
C GLN A 492 -15.74 -35.84 17.42
N GLU A 493 -15.51 -36.51 18.59
CA GLU A 493 -14.18 -36.71 19.17
C GLU A 493 -13.20 -37.36 18.16
N THR A 494 -13.71 -38.31 17.37
CA THR A 494 -12.91 -38.98 16.34
C THR A 494 -12.57 -38.01 15.22
N ILE A 495 -13.54 -37.23 14.71
CA ILE A 495 -13.34 -36.22 13.66
C ILE A 495 -12.30 -35.19 14.09
N VAL A 496 -12.45 -34.61 15.29
CA VAL A 496 -11.47 -33.63 15.84
C VAL A 496 -10.08 -34.25 16.00
N THR A 497 -10.00 -35.51 16.46
CA THR A 497 -8.73 -36.21 16.65
C THR A 497 -8.00 -36.44 15.32
N ASP A 498 -8.74 -36.87 14.29
CA ASP A 498 -8.21 -37.13 12.96
C ASP A 498 -7.79 -35.82 12.27
N CYS A 499 -8.55 -34.76 12.45
CA CYS A 499 -8.21 -33.41 12.02
C CYS A 499 -6.89 -32.94 12.68
N LYS A 500 -6.84 -32.91 14.01
CA LYS A 500 -5.65 -32.54 14.78
C LYS A 500 -4.39 -33.28 14.36
N ALA A 501 -4.50 -34.57 14.04
CA ALA A 501 -3.34 -35.38 13.65
C ALA A 501 -2.66 -34.95 12.34
N ARG A 502 -3.27 -34.08 11.56
CA ARG A 502 -2.76 -33.56 10.29
C ARG A 502 -1.99 -32.24 10.47
N LEU A 503 -2.28 -31.52 11.54
CA LEU A 503 -1.76 -30.18 11.78
C LEU A 503 -0.37 -30.20 12.42
N THR A 504 0.46 -29.23 12.07
CA THR A 504 1.82 -29.06 12.59
C THR A 504 1.88 -27.74 13.36
N SER A 505 2.44 -27.76 14.57
CA SER A 505 2.60 -26.53 15.39
C SER A 505 3.40 -25.46 14.66
N ASP A 506 3.05 -24.22 14.88
CA ASP A 506 3.62 -23.02 14.29
C ASP A 506 3.40 -22.91 12.76
N ALA A 507 2.49 -23.69 12.19
CA ALA A 507 2.05 -23.55 10.81
C ALA A 507 0.74 -22.76 10.76
N VAL A 508 0.56 -22.01 9.69
CA VAL A 508 -0.68 -21.28 9.40
C VAL A 508 -1.65 -22.20 8.68
N TYR A 509 -2.90 -22.17 9.10
CA TYR A 509 -3.99 -22.92 8.48
C TYR A 509 -5.23 -22.06 8.31
N GLU A 510 -5.97 -22.35 7.25
CA GLU A 510 -7.31 -21.83 7.07
C GLU A 510 -8.29 -22.63 7.95
N VAL A 511 -9.20 -21.91 8.61
CA VAL A 511 -10.46 -22.48 9.12
C VAL A 511 -11.61 -21.95 8.29
N ALA A 512 -12.35 -22.86 7.63
CA ALA A 512 -13.51 -22.55 6.81
C ALA A 512 -14.78 -23.07 7.50
N ILE A 513 -15.79 -22.21 7.67
CA ILE A 513 -17.03 -22.48 8.37
C ILE A 513 -18.19 -22.34 7.39
N PHE A 514 -18.97 -23.41 7.26
CA PHE A 514 -20.13 -23.49 6.38
C PHE A 514 -21.37 -23.79 7.20
N HIS A 515 -22.35 -22.88 7.18
CA HIS A 515 -23.61 -23.02 7.89
C HIS A 515 -24.78 -22.89 6.93
N ALA A 516 -25.88 -23.59 7.20
CA ALA A 516 -27.12 -23.45 6.45
C ALA A 516 -28.33 -23.39 7.40
N GLU A 517 -29.12 -22.33 7.28
CA GLU A 517 -30.43 -22.18 7.90
C GLU A 517 -31.50 -22.63 6.91
N ARG A 518 -32.20 -23.73 7.24
CA ARG A 518 -33.08 -24.40 6.28
C ARG A 518 -34.50 -24.64 6.77
N HIS A 519 -34.81 -24.43 8.04
CA HIS A 519 -36.09 -24.79 8.59
C HIS A 519 -36.68 -23.74 9.52
N THR A 520 -37.97 -23.38 9.31
CA THR A 520 -38.68 -22.42 10.16
C THR A 520 -38.87 -22.92 11.58
N GLY A 521 -38.51 -22.13 12.56
CA GLY A 521 -38.74 -22.45 13.98
C GLY A 521 -37.90 -21.56 14.90
N ALA A 522 -36.65 -21.49 14.65
CA ALA A 522 -35.67 -20.60 15.26
C ALA A 522 -34.47 -20.55 14.32
N SER A 523 -33.71 -19.47 14.33
CA SER A 523 -32.41 -19.37 13.70
C SER A 523 -31.44 -18.86 14.76
N ASN A 524 -30.41 -19.65 15.04
CA ASN A 524 -29.41 -19.35 16.05
C ASN A 524 -28.02 -19.65 15.51
N PHE A 525 -27.13 -18.70 15.74
CA PHE A 525 -25.73 -18.83 15.38
C PHE A 525 -24.87 -18.24 16.51
N ARG A 526 -24.01 -19.05 17.08
CA ARG A 526 -22.97 -18.60 18.00
C ARG A 526 -21.65 -19.22 17.58
N LEU A 527 -20.67 -18.39 17.39
CA LEU A 527 -19.30 -18.77 17.10
C LEU A 527 -18.39 -18.18 18.16
N THR A 528 -17.60 -19.02 18.81
CA THR A 528 -16.57 -18.60 19.76
C THR A 528 -15.23 -19.12 19.27
N LEU A 529 -14.26 -18.25 19.13
CA LEU A 529 -12.88 -18.52 18.74
C LEU A 529 -11.96 -18.24 19.95
N ASP A 530 -11.30 -19.28 20.47
CA ASP A 530 -10.33 -19.19 21.57
C ASP A 530 -9.00 -19.74 21.08
N GLY A 531 -7.93 -18.93 21.15
CA GLY A 531 -6.60 -19.28 20.66
C GLY A 531 -6.40 -19.15 19.15
N PHE A 532 -7.39 -18.71 18.40
CA PHE A 532 -7.25 -18.46 16.96
C PHE A 532 -6.55 -17.13 16.73
N VAL A 533 -5.23 -17.14 16.70
CA VAL A 533 -4.38 -15.96 16.58
C VAL A 533 -3.69 -15.97 15.22
N THR A 534 -3.72 -14.85 14.52
CA THR A 534 -2.91 -14.58 13.34
C THR A 534 -1.61 -13.87 13.73
N GLU A 535 -0.57 -14.08 12.97
CA GLU A 535 0.69 -13.35 13.09
C GLU A 535 0.95 -12.62 11.78
N ILE A 536 1.47 -11.40 11.87
CA ILE A 536 1.86 -10.56 10.75
C ILE A 536 3.29 -10.10 10.96
N SER A 537 4.00 -9.80 9.88
CA SER A 537 5.31 -9.17 10.00
C SER A 537 5.17 -7.73 10.48
N THR A 538 5.89 -7.42 11.56
CA THR A 538 6.10 -6.04 11.98
C THR A 538 7.54 -5.69 11.62
N CYS A 539 7.73 -4.72 10.73
CA CYS A 539 9.02 -4.30 10.23
C CYS A 539 9.41 -2.95 10.83
N ASP A 540 10.47 -2.92 11.63
CA ASP A 540 10.99 -1.69 12.21
C ASP A 540 12.29 -1.28 11.49
N TYR A 541 12.47 0.03 11.24
CA TYR A 541 13.72 0.54 10.68
C TYR A 541 14.88 0.40 11.68
N THR A 542 16.09 0.25 11.15
CA THR A 542 17.29 -0.01 11.95
C THR A 542 18.22 1.19 11.95
N CYS A 543 17.99 2.14 12.86
CA CYS A 543 18.88 3.29 13.02
C CYS A 543 20.34 2.90 13.32
N GLY A 544 21.27 3.39 12.54
CA GLY A 544 22.71 3.19 12.71
C GLY A 544 23.30 2.07 11.86
N ASP A 545 22.60 1.61 10.84
CA ASP A 545 23.13 0.62 9.88
C ASP A 545 23.80 1.25 8.65
N GLY A 546 23.58 2.54 8.42
CA GLY A 546 24.11 3.32 7.31
C GLY A 546 23.17 3.44 6.12
N ILE A 547 21.91 3.08 6.30
CA ILE A 547 20.86 3.16 5.27
C ILE A 547 19.74 4.03 5.82
N ALA A 548 19.61 5.23 5.33
CA ALA A 548 18.50 6.11 5.70
C ALA A 548 17.22 5.66 5.01
N THR A 549 16.28 5.16 5.79
CA THR A 549 14.94 4.78 5.34
C THR A 549 14.00 6.00 5.33
N ARG A 550 12.78 5.86 4.80
CA ARG A 550 11.79 6.95 4.83
C ARG A 550 11.34 7.36 6.25
N PHE A 551 11.59 6.52 7.24
CA PHE A 551 11.23 6.78 8.65
C PHE A 551 12.38 7.42 9.43
N GLU A 552 13.51 7.62 8.80
CA GLU A 552 14.69 8.23 9.41
C GLU A 552 15.03 9.55 8.73
N PHE A 553 15.33 10.55 9.52
CA PHE A 553 15.81 11.83 8.97
C PHE A 553 17.20 11.70 8.34
N CYS A 554 18.05 10.89 8.95
CA CYS A 554 19.42 10.63 8.52
C CYS A 554 19.96 9.35 9.19
N ASP A 555 21.00 8.74 8.60
CA ASP A 555 21.80 7.66 9.20
C ASP A 555 23.26 7.76 8.76
N ASP A 556 24.18 8.00 9.70
CA ASP A 556 25.63 8.05 9.47
C ASP A 556 26.29 6.66 9.54
N GLY A 557 25.54 5.62 9.88
CA GLY A 557 26.03 4.26 10.01
C GLY A 557 26.51 3.88 11.43
N PRO A 558 27.03 2.65 11.58
CA PRO A 558 27.28 2.03 12.87
C PRO A 558 28.14 2.85 13.81
N GLY A 559 27.53 3.37 14.89
CA GLY A 559 28.22 4.13 15.94
C GLY A 559 28.64 5.54 15.53
N GLN A 560 28.14 6.05 14.40
CA GLN A 560 28.37 7.41 13.92
C GLN A 560 27.22 8.36 14.28
N ASN A 561 26.01 7.88 14.47
CA ASN A 561 24.87 8.65 14.93
C ASN A 561 25.09 9.12 16.38
N THR A 562 25.84 10.20 16.54
CA THR A 562 26.31 10.69 17.86
C THR A 562 25.61 11.95 18.32
N GLY A 563 24.86 12.62 17.43
CA GLY A 563 24.31 13.94 17.66
C GLY A 563 25.39 15.02 17.81
N ALA A 564 26.63 14.74 17.40
CA ALA A 564 27.70 15.74 17.33
C ALA A 564 27.45 16.68 16.13
N TYR A 565 28.24 17.75 16.06
CA TYR A 565 28.13 18.71 14.96
C TYR A 565 28.25 18.01 13.59
N GLY A 566 27.22 18.19 12.75
CA GLY A 566 27.10 17.59 11.42
C GLY A 566 26.82 16.10 11.39
N HIS A 567 26.50 15.48 12.53
CA HIS A 567 26.16 14.05 12.64
C HIS A 567 24.71 13.84 13.02
N CYS A 568 24.18 12.70 12.61
CA CYS A 568 22.83 12.28 12.93
C CYS A 568 22.65 12.06 14.43
N LEU A 569 21.45 12.33 14.94
CA LEU A 569 21.06 11.99 16.31
C LEU A 569 21.09 10.46 16.52
N PRO A 570 21.31 9.99 17.76
CA PRO A 570 21.37 8.56 18.05
C PRO A 570 20.08 7.76 17.78
N ASP A 571 18.98 8.42 17.59
CA ASP A 571 17.65 7.87 17.29
C ASP A 571 17.21 8.15 15.84
N CYS A 572 18.11 8.63 14.99
CA CYS A 572 17.89 8.96 13.58
C CYS A 572 16.76 9.98 13.30
N SER A 573 16.26 10.65 14.34
CA SER A 573 15.15 11.60 14.22
C SER A 573 15.54 12.98 13.67
N GLY A 574 16.83 13.25 13.48
CA GLY A 574 17.34 14.52 12.97
C GLY A 574 18.85 14.63 13.05
N LEU A 575 19.38 15.76 12.58
CA LEU A 575 20.79 16.12 12.73
C LEU A 575 21.07 16.67 14.13
N GLY A 576 22.28 16.46 14.64
CA GLY A 576 22.87 17.30 15.67
C GLY A 576 23.07 18.73 15.17
N PRO A 577 23.75 19.61 15.94
CA PRO A 577 24.05 20.96 15.51
C PRO A 577 24.77 20.99 14.15
N TYR A 578 24.38 21.87 13.24
CA TYR A 578 24.98 21.98 11.91
C TYR A 578 24.89 23.40 11.37
N CYS A 579 25.81 23.74 10.46
CA CYS A 579 25.81 25.02 9.77
C CYS A 579 24.50 25.23 8.99
N GLY A 580 23.72 26.26 9.33
CA GLY A 580 22.42 26.54 8.74
C GLY A 580 21.23 26.17 9.64
N ASP A 581 21.45 25.76 10.89
CA ASP A 581 20.38 25.49 11.84
C ASP A 581 19.84 26.76 12.55
N GLY A 582 20.46 27.92 12.25
CA GLY A 582 20.11 29.22 12.82
C GLY A 582 20.71 29.49 14.19
N SER A 583 21.68 28.66 14.64
CA SER A 583 22.31 28.77 15.96
C SER A 583 23.82 28.67 15.86
N VAL A 584 24.56 29.71 16.23
CA VAL A 584 26.03 29.69 16.17
C VAL A 584 26.63 28.70 17.17
N ASP A 585 27.23 27.62 16.69
CA ASP A 585 27.90 26.61 17.48
C ASP A 585 29.36 26.92 17.77
N ALA A 586 29.63 27.30 19.01
CA ALA A 586 30.94 27.80 19.41
C ALA A 586 32.07 26.76 19.20
N GLY A 587 33.00 27.07 18.34
CA GLY A 587 34.15 26.27 17.99
C GLY A 587 34.03 25.51 16.67
N PHE A 588 32.87 25.56 16.02
CA PHE A 588 32.59 25.03 14.70
C PHE A 588 32.24 26.16 13.73
N GLU A 589 31.54 27.19 14.18
CA GLU A 589 31.01 28.26 13.37
C GLU A 589 31.47 29.64 13.85
N GLU A 590 31.61 30.56 12.90
CA GLU A 590 31.84 31.98 13.16
C GLU A 590 30.52 32.75 13.16
N CYS A 591 29.56 32.33 12.33
CA CYS A 591 28.20 32.85 12.23
C CYS A 591 27.23 31.73 11.79
N ASP A 592 25.93 31.95 11.98
CA ASP A 592 24.83 31.20 11.41
C ASP A 592 23.60 32.10 11.37
N ASP A 593 23.06 32.37 10.18
CA ASP A 593 21.85 33.17 9.99
C ASP A 593 20.67 32.34 9.45
N GLY A 594 20.85 30.99 9.38
CA GLY A 594 19.83 30.01 9.05
C GLY A 594 19.68 29.74 7.56
N ASP A 595 20.03 30.70 6.70
CA ASP A 595 20.02 30.51 5.24
C ASP A 595 21.42 30.52 4.61
N ASN A 596 22.41 31.05 5.32
CA ASN A 596 23.84 31.03 5.04
C ASN A 596 24.19 31.26 3.54
N LEU A 597 23.43 32.16 2.89
CA LEU A 597 23.61 32.45 1.45
C LEU A 597 24.82 33.34 1.14
N GLY A 598 25.51 33.79 2.17
CA GLY A 598 26.62 34.73 2.04
C GLY A 598 26.18 36.16 1.72
N GLY A 599 27.17 37.00 1.44
CA GLY A 599 26.96 38.40 1.08
C GLY A 599 27.33 39.36 2.21
N PRO A 600 27.25 40.69 1.95
CA PRO A 600 27.70 41.66 2.92
C PRO A 600 26.90 41.68 4.22
N GLY A 601 27.53 41.25 5.32
CA GLY A 601 26.95 41.19 6.65
C GLY A 601 26.12 39.96 6.92
N GLY A 602 26.08 38.97 6.01
CA GLY A 602 25.47 37.65 6.15
C GLY A 602 26.51 36.59 6.47
N CYS A 603 26.03 35.38 6.65
CA CYS A 603 26.85 34.20 6.88
C CYS A 603 27.07 33.42 5.57
N ASN A 604 28.32 33.02 5.33
CA ASN A 604 28.65 32.19 4.16
C ASN A 604 28.14 30.75 4.35
N PRO A 605 27.98 29.95 3.27
CA PRO A 605 27.55 28.56 3.33
C PRO A 605 28.44 27.62 4.17
N ASP A 606 29.66 28.06 4.49
CA ASP A 606 30.59 27.34 5.39
C ASP A 606 30.60 27.89 6.83
N CYS A 607 29.59 28.68 7.18
CA CYS A 607 29.43 29.32 8.49
C CYS A 607 30.63 30.21 8.91
N THR A 608 31.32 30.80 7.92
CA THR A 608 32.26 31.87 8.13
C THR A 608 31.59 33.22 7.91
N GLU A 609 32.10 34.27 8.57
CA GLU A 609 31.57 35.63 8.39
C GLU A 609 31.72 36.09 6.94
N GLY A 610 30.65 36.59 6.33
CA GLY A 610 30.66 37.24 5.04
C GLY A 610 31.37 38.62 5.10
N PRO A 611 31.55 39.27 3.94
CA PRO A 611 32.22 40.60 3.91
C PRO A 611 31.43 41.63 4.69
N THR A 612 32.13 42.51 5.40
CA THR A 612 31.48 43.59 6.19
C THR A 612 31.40 44.86 5.36
N CYS A 613 30.34 45.00 4.60
CA CYS A 613 30.09 46.17 3.75
C CYS A 613 29.96 47.46 4.58
N GLY A 614 30.81 48.46 4.31
CA GLY A 614 30.75 49.78 4.92
C GLY A 614 31.76 50.01 6.04
N ASP A 615 32.71 49.11 6.26
CA ASP A 615 33.80 49.28 7.21
C ASP A 615 35.01 50.07 6.60
N GLY A 616 35.00 50.33 5.32
CA GLY A 616 36.02 51.06 4.58
C GLY A 616 37.20 50.17 4.17
N ILE A 617 37.09 48.87 4.28
CA ILE A 617 38.12 47.89 3.91
C ILE A 617 37.56 46.94 2.86
N ARG A 618 37.96 47.06 1.65
CA ARG A 618 37.52 46.14 0.59
C ARG A 618 38.05 44.74 0.83
N GLN A 619 37.15 43.76 0.91
CA GLN A 619 37.43 42.35 1.16
C GLN A 619 37.08 41.50 -0.09
N PRO A 620 37.87 41.57 -1.15
CA PRO A 620 37.53 40.91 -2.43
C PRO A 620 37.54 39.39 -2.33
N GLU A 621 38.28 38.82 -1.39
CA GLU A 621 38.31 37.39 -1.06
C GLU A 621 36.99 36.87 -0.46
N LEU A 622 36.19 37.77 0.09
CA LEU A 622 34.88 37.47 0.63
C LEU A 622 33.73 37.95 -0.32
N GLY A 623 34.05 38.31 -1.57
CA GLY A 623 33.06 38.68 -2.57
C GLY A 623 32.74 40.18 -2.65
N GLU A 624 33.44 41.02 -1.88
CA GLU A 624 33.20 42.45 -1.87
C GLU A 624 33.80 43.16 -3.08
N GLY A 625 32.97 43.69 -3.99
CA GLY A 625 33.40 44.39 -5.18
C GLY A 625 34.08 45.75 -4.91
N CYS A 626 33.59 46.46 -3.88
CA CYS A 626 34.11 47.78 -3.46
C CYS A 626 33.67 48.03 -2.00
N ASP A 627 34.39 48.93 -1.31
CA ASP A 627 33.92 49.51 -0.06
C ASP A 627 34.34 51.00 0.02
N ALA A 628 33.37 51.86 0.13
CA ALA A 628 33.56 53.31 0.33
C ALA A 628 33.26 53.72 1.79
N GLY A 629 33.20 52.75 2.69
CA GLY A 629 32.83 52.96 4.09
C GLY A 629 31.42 53.49 4.23
N PRO A 630 31.16 54.43 5.12
CA PRO A 630 29.82 54.98 5.34
C PRO A 630 29.23 55.70 4.12
N ASP A 631 30.02 55.88 3.05
CA ASP A 631 29.57 56.52 1.80
C ASP A 631 29.04 55.51 0.77
N ASN A 632 28.98 54.22 1.10
CA ASN A 632 28.36 53.18 0.27
C ASN A 632 26.92 53.56 -0.09
N GLY A 633 26.53 53.40 -1.35
CA GLY A 633 25.20 53.76 -1.86
C GLY A 633 24.97 55.26 -2.09
N ILE A 634 25.96 56.14 -1.82
CA ILE A 634 25.86 57.58 -2.12
C ILE A 634 26.27 57.80 -3.58
N PRO A 635 25.49 58.57 -4.39
CA PRO A 635 25.86 58.87 -5.76
C PRO A 635 27.27 59.47 -5.88
N GLY A 636 28.13 58.86 -6.69
CA GLY A 636 29.51 59.24 -6.90
C GLY A 636 30.53 58.56 -5.99
N SER A 637 30.15 57.70 -5.08
CA SER A 637 31.08 56.88 -4.29
C SER A 637 31.72 55.75 -5.09
N GLY A 638 31.07 55.34 -6.20
CA GLY A 638 31.50 54.21 -7.01
C GLY A 638 31.16 52.85 -6.40
N CYS A 639 30.47 52.86 -5.26
CA CYS A 639 30.10 51.63 -4.54
C CYS A 639 28.61 51.65 -4.15
N SER A 640 27.91 50.56 -4.40
CA SER A 640 26.50 50.39 -3.99
C SER A 640 26.37 50.25 -2.47
N ALA A 641 25.15 50.32 -1.95
CA ALA A 641 24.89 50.05 -0.55
C ALA A 641 25.12 48.58 -0.16
N THR A 642 25.29 47.71 -1.15
CA THR A 642 25.59 46.28 -1.02
C THR A 642 27.01 45.94 -1.45
N CYS A 643 27.89 46.93 -1.45
CA CYS A 643 29.33 46.81 -1.78
C CYS A 643 29.66 46.27 -3.19
N GLU A 644 28.75 46.50 -4.13
CA GLU A 644 28.98 46.21 -5.54
C GLU A 644 29.51 47.45 -6.28
N VAL A 645 30.44 47.26 -7.21
CA VAL A 645 30.96 48.35 -8.02
C VAL A 645 29.86 48.98 -8.89
N VAL A 646 29.57 50.25 -8.66
CA VAL A 646 28.63 51.01 -9.50
C VAL A 646 29.41 51.68 -10.62
N VAL A 647 29.21 51.20 -11.86
CA VAL A 647 29.74 51.84 -13.06
C VAL A 647 28.73 52.89 -13.50
N GLU A 648 29.08 54.21 -13.42
CA GLU A 648 28.26 55.32 -13.91
C GLU A 648 28.20 55.38 -15.43
#